data_606232021412d89463d136e2be116c65
#
_entry.id   606232021412d89463d136e2be116c65
#
_cell.length_a   1.000
_cell.length_b   1.000
_cell.length_c   1.000
_cell.angle_alpha   90.00
_cell.angle_beta   90.00
_cell.angle_gamma   90.00
#
_symmetry.space_group_name_H-M   'P 1'
#
loop_
_entity.id
_entity.type
_entity.pdbx_description
1 polymer ?
#
loop_
_entity_poly.entity_id
_entity_poly.type
_entity_poly.pdbx_seq_one_letter_code
_entity_poly.pdbx_strand_id
1 'polypeptide(L)'
;MAKTSAEPKIIDNTGFENIEVVGAREHNLKNISVSFPRNKLVVITGISGSGKSSLAFDTIYAEGQRRYMESFSAYARSFLGNLERPDVDKINGLSPVISIEQKTTSRNPRSTVGTVTEIYDFMRLLFARAGEAFSYLSGDKMVRQSEDQILDTLLNNFKGKKLILLAPVIKGRKGHYRELFQQIRKSGYTKVRVDGEVQEITAKMQVDRYKIHDIEIVMDRIVADPKDRARISQSINKSLKEGKGVMMVMEENNKVHHFSKFLMDPKTGLSYDEPAPNSFSFNSPYGACPTCNGLGQIEEITEESVIPDKSLSISRGGILPLGEYRDIWIFKKIEAILKRYKLTLTTPLKSIPKDVINVLLYGDDVPVGVASVKYPGTEWNTRFEGIINFLEKQRDEGSEAIKNWVEDFTIVKTCPECGGARLKKESLHFKIDGKNISELSLLGINDLQKWFDGLEKRLDDRQRVIATEVLKEIRKRIGFLLDVGLDYLHLHRPIRTLSGGESQRIRLATQIGTQLVGVLYILDEPSIGLHARDNVKLIKALKDLRDLGNSVVVVEHDKDMMLESDYIIDIGPGAGRHGGSVVAEGDPEKFLKNNSTTAKYLSGKLGINYSKQRRKGSGESLKLTGATGNNLKNVDLKIPLGTLTCITGVSGSGKSTLIHETLFPILNKYFYNSRTEPLAHKSIEGLDLIDKVIEVDQSPIGRTPRSNPATYTGVFTDIRDLFSQLPEAKIRGYKSGRFSFNVKGGRCETCEGAGLRLIEMEFLPDIYVPCETCKGKRYNRETLEVRFKGKSISDVLDMTVEEAVTFFENQPKILRKIQTLLEVGLDYISLGQHATTLSGGEAQRVKLATELSKRDTGKTFYILDEPTTGLHFQDIAHLLDVLQKLVDKGNTVLVIEHNMDVIKSSDYIVDLGPEGGAKGGKIVAKGTPEEVAKNPASFTGKFLNAELG
;
A
#
# COMPACT_ATOMS: atom_id res chain seq x y z
N MET A 1 56.26 -2.84 8.21
CA MET A 1 56.03 -2.61 6.78
C MET A 1 54.65 -3.04 6.46
N ALA A 2 53.70 -2.10 6.47
CA ALA A 2 52.31 -2.32 6.14
C ALA A 2 52.14 -2.35 4.62
N LYS A 3 51.70 -3.48 4.07
CA LYS A 3 51.24 -3.57 2.69
C LYS A 3 49.83 -2.92 2.61
N THR A 4 49.78 -1.71 2.01
CA THR A 4 48.54 -1.14 1.52
C THR A 4 47.99 -2.02 0.41
N SER A 5 46.87 -2.66 0.67
CA SER A 5 46.09 -3.34 -0.38
C SER A 5 45.51 -2.25 -1.30
N ALA A 6 46.01 -2.19 -2.52
CA ALA A 6 45.42 -1.37 -3.57
C ALA A 6 43.99 -1.84 -3.84
N GLU A 7 43.03 -0.95 -3.74
CA GLU A 7 41.66 -1.18 -4.17
C GLU A 7 41.63 -1.58 -5.65
N PRO A 8 40.80 -2.54 -6.06
CA PRO A 8 40.73 -2.94 -7.45
C PRO A 8 40.20 -1.76 -8.29
N LYS A 9 41.00 -1.21 -9.17
CA LYS A 9 40.56 -0.28 -10.21
C LYS A 9 39.57 -1.03 -11.10
N ILE A 10 38.29 -0.63 -11.05
CA ILE A 10 37.27 -1.10 -11.97
C ILE A 10 37.65 -0.62 -13.37
N ILE A 11 38.00 -1.55 -14.25
CA ILE A 11 38.28 -1.27 -15.66
C ILE A 11 36.92 -1.14 -16.36
N ASP A 12 36.55 0.09 -16.70
CA ASP A 12 35.37 0.36 -17.53
C ASP A 12 35.69 0.02 -18.98
N ASN A 13 35.13 -1.06 -19.47
CA ASN A 13 35.36 -1.58 -20.81
C ASN A 13 34.65 -0.80 -21.95
N THR A 14 33.87 0.27 -21.62
CA THR A 14 33.10 1.00 -22.65
C THR A 14 33.88 2.07 -23.39
N GLY A 15 35.00 2.52 -22.88
CA GLY A 15 35.86 3.57 -23.51
C GLY A 15 35.23 4.97 -23.53
N PHE A 16 34.02 5.17 -22.96
CA PHE A 16 33.34 6.46 -22.88
C PHE A 16 33.43 7.05 -21.47
N GLU A 17 33.90 8.29 -21.36
CA GLU A 17 33.89 9.05 -20.10
C GLU A 17 32.52 9.66 -19.78
N ASN A 18 31.70 9.93 -20.80
CA ASN A 18 30.40 10.57 -20.71
C ASN A 18 29.28 9.69 -21.27
N ILE A 19 28.08 9.94 -20.80
CA ILE A 19 26.82 9.53 -21.46
C ILE A 19 26.44 10.69 -22.40
N GLU A 20 26.35 10.41 -23.70
CA GLU A 20 26.01 11.40 -24.71
C GLU A 20 24.69 11.05 -25.37
N VAL A 21 23.71 11.92 -25.21
CA VAL A 21 22.40 11.86 -25.87
C VAL A 21 22.44 12.83 -27.03
N VAL A 22 22.15 12.36 -28.24
CA VAL A 22 22.20 13.19 -29.46
C VAL A 22 20.85 13.18 -30.14
N GLY A 23 20.28 14.36 -30.34
CA GLY A 23 19.05 14.53 -31.12
C GLY A 23 17.80 13.94 -30.49
N ALA A 24 17.56 14.13 -29.17
CA ALA A 24 16.37 13.66 -28.51
C ALA A 24 15.15 14.55 -28.83
N ARG A 25 14.03 13.90 -29.26
CA ARG A 25 12.81 14.56 -29.73
C ARG A 25 11.53 13.98 -29.11
N GLU A 26 11.66 13.15 -28.07
CA GLU A 26 10.49 12.60 -27.37
C GLU A 26 9.60 13.70 -26.79
N HIS A 27 8.31 13.57 -27.00
CA HIS A 27 7.27 14.50 -26.53
C HIS A 27 7.57 15.97 -26.89
N ASN A 28 7.92 16.80 -25.90
CA ASN A 28 8.20 18.22 -26.12
C ASN A 28 9.68 18.55 -26.30
N LEU A 29 10.58 17.57 -26.31
CA LEU A 29 12.01 17.81 -26.51
C LEU A 29 12.32 18.35 -27.93
N LYS A 30 13.11 19.42 -27.99
CA LYS A 30 13.39 20.17 -29.24
C LYS A 30 14.71 19.75 -29.88
N ASN A 31 14.83 18.45 -30.24
CA ASN A 31 16.05 17.93 -30.88
C ASN A 31 17.30 18.23 -30.04
N ILE A 32 17.22 17.97 -28.74
CA ILE A 32 18.29 18.34 -27.82
C ILE A 32 19.45 17.32 -27.85
N SER A 33 20.66 17.84 -27.66
CA SER A 33 21.85 17.02 -27.40
C SER A 33 22.44 17.42 -26.07
N VAL A 34 22.76 16.43 -25.23
CA VAL A 34 23.30 16.64 -23.88
C VAL A 34 24.36 15.60 -23.58
N SER A 35 25.44 16.01 -22.90
CA SER A 35 26.54 15.15 -22.49
C SER A 35 26.81 15.36 -21.00
N PHE A 36 26.82 14.28 -20.24
CA PHE A 36 27.09 14.33 -18.80
C PHE A 36 28.00 13.17 -18.35
N PRO A 37 28.82 13.39 -17.29
CA PRO A 37 29.85 12.43 -16.90
C PRO A 37 29.26 11.14 -16.31
N ARG A 38 29.89 10.00 -16.60
CA ARG A 38 29.61 8.71 -15.98
C ARG A 38 30.15 8.65 -14.54
N ASN A 39 29.61 7.70 -13.77
CA ASN A 39 30.00 7.45 -12.38
C ASN A 39 29.86 8.71 -11.49
N LYS A 40 28.84 9.53 -11.78
CA LYS A 40 28.55 10.77 -11.10
C LYS A 40 27.07 10.83 -10.71
N LEU A 41 26.77 11.67 -9.72
CA LEU A 41 25.41 12.06 -9.34
C LEU A 41 24.99 13.24 -10.21
N VAL A 42 24.09 13.00 -11.15
CA VAL A 42 23.59 14.00 -12.11
C VAL A 42 22.15 14.34 -11.78
N VAL A 43 21.83 15.61 -11.64
CA VAL A 43 20.46 16.08 -11.41
C VAL A 43 19.91 16.71 -12.69
N ILE A 44 18.76 16.21 -13.15
CA ILE A 44 17.95 16.82 -14.22
C ILE A 44 16.85 17.62 -13.57
N THR A 45 16.83 18.93 -13.78
CA THR A 45 15.89 19.87 -13.17
C THR A 45 15.21 20.75 -14.21
N GLY A 46 14.33 21.64 -13.80
CA GLY A 46 13.57 22.57 -14.65
C GLY A 46 12.11 22.69 -14.24
N ILE A 47 11.37 23.60 -14.84
CA ILE A 47 9.95 23.86 -14.57
C ILE A 47 9.10 22.59 -14.81
N SER A 48 7.99 22.44 -14.09
CA SER A 48 7.04 21.33 -14.33
C SER A 48 6.57 21.33 -15.79
N GLY A 49 6.56 20.13 -16.44
CA GLY A 49 6.23 20.01 -17.87
C GLY A 49 7.31 20.49 -18.85
N SER A 50 8.53 20.79 -18.39
CA SER A 50 9.62 21.25 -19.28
C SER A 50 10.25 20.14 -20.14
N GLY A 51 10.02 18.84 -19.84
CA GLY A 51 10.56 17.70 -20.57
C GLY A 51 11.64 16.89 -19.80
N LYS A 52 11.79 17.10 -18.49
CA LYS A 52 12.73 16.34 -17.63
C LYS A 52 12.52 14.84 -17.71
N SER A 53 11.28 14.40 -17.46
CA SER A 53 10.91 12.98 -17.49
C SER A 53 11.03 12.42 -18.91
N SER A 54 10.71 13.22 -19.94
CA SER A 54 10.89 12.82 -21.34
C SER A 54 12.36 12.54 -21.68
N LEU A 55 13.31 13.32 -21.13
CA LEU A 55 14.72 13.02 -21.30
C LEU A 55 15.16 11.81 -20.47
N ALA A 56 14.83 11.77 -19.17
CA ALA A 56 15.33 10.76 -18.23
C ALA A 56 14.69 9.38 -18.48
N PHE A 57 13.36 9.31 -18.57
CA PHE A 57 12.62 8.05 -18.64
C PHE A 57 12.25 7.66 -20.07
N ASP A 58 11.61 8.57 -20.82
CA ASP A 58 11.11 8.22 -22.16
C ASP A 58 12.25 8.14 -23.21
N THR A 59 13.42 8.75 -22.95
CA THR A 59 14.58 8.70 -23.83
C THR A 59 15.69 7.80 -23.29
N ILE A 60 16.35 8.16 -22.17
CA ILE A 60 17.54 7.45 -21.67
C ILE A 60 17.19 6.07 -21.13
N TYR A 61 16.20 5.98 -20.24
CA TYR A 61 15.76 4.69 -19.68
C TYR A 61 15.16 3.78 -20.75
N ALA A 62 14.28 4.30 -21.58
CA ALA A 62 13.63 3.53 -22.63
C ALA A 62 14.64 2.91 -23.61
N GLU A 63 15.64 3.67 -24.06
CA GLU A 63 16.69 3.15 -24.93
C GLU A 63 17.59 2.13 -24.21
N GLY A 64 17.91 2.36 -22.94
CA GLY A 64 18.69 1.42 -22.13
C GLY A 64 17.96 0.09 -21.93
N GLN A 65 16.66 0.14 -21.63
CA GLN A 65 15.80 -1.04 -21.52
C GLN A 65 15.69 -1.77 -22.85
N ARG A 66 15.48 -1.05 -23.94
CA ARG A 66 15.41 -1.63 -25.30
C ARG A 66 16.67 -2.40 -25.65
N ARG A 67 17.87 -1.82 -25.42
CA ARG A 67 19.18 -2.49 -25.66
C ARG A 67 19.36 -3.72 -24.79
N TYR A 68 18.93 -3.66 -23.54
CA TYR A 68 18.97 -4.81 -22.64
C TYR A 68 18.08 -5.95 -23.16
N MET A 69 16.86 -5.62 -23.59
CA MET A 69 15.90 -6.58 -24.17
C MET A 69 16.41 -7.19 -25.49
N GLU A 70 17.14 -6.43 -26.30
CA GLU A 70 17.75 -6.96 -27.54
C GLU A 70 18.82 -8.04 -27.28
N SER A 71 19.41 -8.05 -26.08
CA SER A 71 20.37 -9.10 -25.70
C SER A 71 19.70 -10.45 -25.40
N PHE A 72 18.37 -10.50 -25.24
CA PHE A 72 17.65 -11.74 -24.98
C PHE A 72 17.48 -12.59 -26.26
N SER A 73 17.24 -13.89 -26.09
CA SER A 73 16.96 -14.81 -27.18
C SER A 73 15.67 -14.37 -27.94
N ALA A 74 15.57 -14.73 -29.23
CA ALA A 74 14.39 -14.41 -30.04
C ALA A 74 13.08 -14.95 -29.41
N TYR A 75 13.17 -16.11 -28.73
CA TYR A 75 12.05 -16.70 -28.00
C TYR A 75 11.61 -15.81 -26.81
N ALA A 76 12.53 -15.37 -25.99
CA ALA A 76 12.21 -14.48 -24.87
C ALA A 76 11.62 -13.13 -25.36
N ARG A 77 12.17 -12.59 -26.45
CA ARG A 77 11.65 -11.34 -27.05
C ARG A 77 10.22 -11.46 -27.59
N SER A 78 9.82 -12.64 -28.10
CA SER A 78 8.45 -12.85 -28.58
C SER A 78 7.38 -12.78 -27.49
N PHE A 79 7.75 -13.07 -26.22
CA PHE A 79 6.86 -12.94 -25.07
C PHE A 79 6.86 -11.53 -24.46
N LEU A 80 7.97 -10.79 -24.59
CA LEU A 80 8.15 -9.47 -23.97
C LEU A 80 7.65 -8.32 -24.88
N GLY A 81 7.31 -8.61 -26.12
CA GLY A 81 6.92 -7.61 -27.12
C GLY A 81 8.11 -6.80 -27.67
N ASN A 82 7.87 -6.07 -28.75
CA ASN A 82 8.84 -5.12 -29.29
C ASN A 82 8.67 -3.78 -28.59
N LEU A 83 9.68 -3.35 -27.86
CA LEU A 83 9.74 -1.98 -27.35
C LEU A 83 10.02 -1.04 -28.54
N GLU A 84 9.21 0.00 -28.68
CA GLU A 84 9.46 1.05 -29.66
C GLU A 84 10.75 1.77 -29.33
N ARG A 85 11.53 2.11 -30.35
CA ARG A 85 12.73 2.91 -30.18
C ARG A 85 12.33 4.34 -29.88
N PRO A 86 12.85 4.97 -28.81
CA PRO A 86 12.61 6.38 -28.56
C PRO A 86 13.11 7.26 -29.73
N ASP A 87 12.48 8.40 -29.94
CA ASP A 87 12.86 9.36 -30.97
C ASP A 87 14.15 10.10 -30.57
N VAL A 88 15.26 9.41 -30.79
CA VAL A 88 16.61 9.89 -30.54
C VAL A 88 17.56 9.38 -31.62
N ASP A 89 18.46 10.24 -32.06
CA ASP A 89 19.41 9.85 -33.09
C ASP A 89 20.39 8.80 -32.55
N LYS A 90 21.01 9.08 -31.42
CA LYS A 90 22.01 8.19 -30.80
C LYS A 90 22.17 8.44 -29.29
N ILE A 91 22.46 7.38 -28.52
CA ILE A 91 22.95 7.48 -27.16
C ILE A 91 24.24 6.65 -27.02
N ASN A 92 25.34 7.29 -26.64
CA ASN A 92 26.64 6.67 -26.39
C ASN A 92 26.90 6.54 -24.89
N GLY A 93 27.77 5.63 -24.48
CA GLY A 93 28.22 5.47 -23.09
C GLY A 93 27.18 4.89 -22.14
N LEU A 94 26.05 4.37 -22.66
CA LEU A 94 24.94 3.87 -21.84
C LEU A 94 25.29 2.52 -21.20
N SER A 95 25.21 2.45 -19.88
CA SER A 95 25.31 1.23 -19.07
C SER A 95 23.94 0.55 -18.95
N PRO A 96 23.85 -0.69 -18.41
CA PRO A 96 22.55 -1.25 -17.98
C PRO A 96 21.79 -0.28 -17.09
N VAL A 97 20.51 -0.09 -17.35
CA VAL A 97 19.70 0.95 -16.70
C VAL A 97 18.68 0.35 -15.74
N ILE A 98 18.58 0.92 -14.55
CA ILE A 98 17.58 0.59 -13.55
C ILE A 98 16.79 1.85 -13.20
N SER A 99 15.46 1.79 -13.34
CA SER A 99 14.54 2.87 -12.96
C SER A 99 13.98 2.63 -11.57
N ILE A 100 13.91 3.69 -10.76
CA ILE A 100 13.28 3.71 -9.44
C ILE A 100 12.21 4.81 -9.42
N GLU A 101 11.01 4.45 -9.87
CA GLU A 101 9.86 5.36 -9.96
C GLU A 101 9.02 5.34 -8.68
N GLN A 102 8.17 6.36 -8.50
CA GLN A 102 7.26 6.48 -7.36
C GLN A 102 6.06 5.54 -7.41
N LYS A 103 5.64 5.11 -8.60
CA LYS A 103 4.43 4.30 -8.77
C LYS A 103 4.55 2.99 -7.99
N THR A 104 3.64 2.75 -7.06
CA THR A 104 3.51 1.47 -6.37
C THR A 104 3.01 0.42 -7.36
N THR A 105 3.88 -0.49 -7.76
CA THR A 105 3.54 -1.53 -8.74
C THR A 105 2.87 -2.75 -8.11
N SER A 106 2.98 -2.95 -6.80
CA SER A 106 2.44 -4.14 -6.14
C SER A 106 1.09 -3.85 -5.47
N ARG A 107 0.01 -4.37 -6.06
CA ARG A 107 -1.32 -4.45 -5.45
C ARG A 107 -1.49 -5.70 -4.58
N ASN A 108 -0.48 -6.54 -4.48
CA ASN A 108 -0.56 -7.81 -3.74
C ASN A 108 -0.68 -7.53 -2.23
N PRO A 109 -1.78 -7.92 -1.57
CA PRO A 109 -2.02 -7.66 -0.15
C PRO A 109 -1.05 -8.42 0.78
N ARG A 110 -0.32 -9.41 0.23
CA ARG A 110 0.67 -10.19 0.96
C ARG A 110 2.07 -9.58 0.94
N SER A 111 2.34 -8.61 0.06
CA SER A 111 3.64 -7.95 0.01
C SER A 111 3.82 -7.01 1.21
N THR A 112 4.93 -7.17 1.93
CA THR A 112 5.30 -6.36 3.10
C THR A 112 6.70 -5.78 2.93
N VAL A 113 7.05 -4.79 3.75
CA VAL A 113 8.41 -4.23 3.79
C VAL A 113 9.43 -5.37 3.93
N GLY A 114 9.20 -6.30 4.87
CA GLY A 114 10.12 -7.43 5.13
C GLY A 114 10.31 -8.36 3.94
N THR A 115 9.26 -8.61 3.13
CA THR A 115 9.36 -9.50 1.96
C THR A 115 10.04 -8.82 0.77
N VAL A 116 9.81 -7.54 0.55
CA VAL A 116 10.43 -6.80 -0.56
C VAL A 116 11.91 -6.53 -0.31
N THR A 117 12.30 -6.33 0.96
CA THR A 117 13.70 -6.15 1.37
C THR A 117 14.44 -7.46 1.60
N GLU A 118 13.79 -8.60 1.42
CA GLU A 118 14.31 -9.95 1.69
C GLU A 118 14.72 -10.22 3.16
N ILE A 119 14.60 -9.23 4.04
CA ILE A 119 14.95 -9.38 5.46
C ILE A 119 14.12 -10.50 6.09
N TYR A 120 12.83 -10.57 5.76
CA TYR A 120 11.93 -11.60 6.27
C TYR A 120 12.35 -13.01 5.81
N ASP A 121 12.92 -13.15 4.62
CA ASP A 121 13.40 -14.44 4.10
C ASP A 121 14.61 -14.95 4.89
N PHE A 122 15.54 -14.06 5.22
CA PHE A 122 16.64 -14.41 6.13
C PHE A 122 16.16 -14.69 7.56
N MET A 123 15.17 -13.95 8.06
CA MET A 123 14.56 -14.24 9.36
C MET A 123 13.89 -15.61 9.38
N ARG A 124 13.16 -16.00 8.33
CA ARG A 124 12.57 -17.35 8.22
C ARG A 124 13.64 -18.45 8.29
N LEU A 125 14.76 -18.25 7.60
CA LEU A 125 15.91 -19.17 7.64
C LEU A 125 16.50 -19.23 9.05
N LEU A 126 16.68 -18.10 9.70
CA LEU A 126 17.19 -18.01 11.07
C LEU A 126 16.30 -18.77 12.06
N PHE A 127 14.97 -18.53 12.02
CA PHE A 127 14.01 -19.21 12.91
C PHE A 127 13.91 -20.71 12.64
N ALA A 128 13.98 -21.14 11.37
CA ALA A 128 13.97 -22.55 11.01
C ALA A 128 15.20 -23.30 11.52
N ARG A 129 16.35 -22.64 11.63
CA ARG A 129 17.63 -23.29 11.99
C ARG A 129 18.05 -23.10 13.43
N ALA A 130 17.75 -21.94 14.02
CA ALA A 130 18.18 -21.55 15.36
C ALA A 130 17.01 -21.33 16.34
N GLY A 131 15.75 -21.36 15.89
CA GLY A 131 14.57 -21.17 16.72
C GLY A 131 14.34 -22.33 17.71
N GLU A 132 14.01 -21.99 18.94
CA GLU A 132 13.58 -22.95 19.98
C GLU A 132 12.05 -23.07 19.96
N ALA A 133 11.55 -24.30 19.93
CA ALA A 133 10.13 -24.59 19.94
C ALA A 133 9.54 -24.62 21.35
N PHE A 134 8.40 -23.96 21.54
CA PHE A 134 7.61 -23.98 22.77
C PHE A 134 6.19 -24.48 22.50
N SER A 135 5.62 -25.22 23.43
CA SER A 135 4.23 -25.70 23.34
C SER A 135 3.25 -24.53 23.48
N TYR A 136 2.29 -24.39 22.54
CA TYR A 136 1.22 -23.40 22.70
C TYR A 136 0.16 -23.80 23.73
N LEU A 137 0.20 -25.05 24.24
CA LEU A 137 -0.71 -25.55 25.29
C LEU A 137 -0.13 -25.38 26.70
N SER A 138 1.13 -25.76 26.92
CA SER A 138 1.78 -25.70 28.22
C SER A 138 2.71 -24.52 28.41
N GLY A 139 3.20 -23.91 27.31
CA GLY A 139 4.25 -22.90 27.33
C GLY A 139 5.67 -23.45 27.55
N ASP A 140 5.81 -24.76 27.76
CA ASP A 140 7.10 -25.38 28.01
C ASP A 140 7.91 -25.55 26.72
N LYS A 141 9.24 -25.61 26.85
CA LYS A 141 10.16 -25.90 25.74
C LYS A 141 9.97 -27.32 25.24
N MET A 142 9.80 -27.49 23.94
CA MET A 142 9.68 -28.79 23.31
C MET A 142 11.04 -29.46 23.18
N VAL A 143 11.05 -30.79 23.32
CA VAL A 143 12.25 -31.58 23.28
C VAL A 143 12.20 -32.61 22.18
N ARG A 144 13.35 -32.95 21.62
CA ARG A 144 13.57 -34.16 20.78
C ARG A 144 14.29 -35.19 21.60
N GLN A 145 13.97 -36.43 21.38
CA GLN A 145 14.64 -37.53 22.08
C GLN A 145 15.17 -38.51 21.05
N SER A 146 16.44 -38.85 21.14
CA SER A 146 16.99 -39.98 20.40
C SER A 146 16.50 -41.31 21.02
N GLU A 147 16.58 -42.39 20.24
CA GLU A 147 16.20 -43.73 20.71
C GLU A 147 16.93 -44.11 22.00
N ASP A 148 18.22 -43.77 22.10
CA ASP A 148 19.02 -44.03 23.29
C ASP A 148 18.56 -43.16 24.48
N GLN A 149 18.23 -41.88 24.24
CA GLN A 149 17.69 -41.00 25.28
C GLN A 149 16.32 -41.50 25.79
N ILE A 150 15.46 -41.97 24.90
CA ILE A 150 14.17 -42.56 25.28
C ILE A 150 14.42 -43.82 26.13
N LEU A 151 15.32 -44.70 25.70
CA LEU A 151 15.69 -45.89 26.41
C LEU A 151 16.26 -45.61 27.81
N ASP A 152 17.21 -44.68 27.91
CA ASP A 152 17.79 -44.25 29.17
C ASP A 152 16.77 -43.60 30.10
N THR A 153 15.85 -42.79 29.54
CA THR A 153 14.74 -42.20 30.30
C THR A 153 13.83 -43.32 30.88
N LEU A 154 13.49 -44.30 30.09
CA LEU A 154 12.65 -45.42 30.54
C LEU A 154 13.33 -46.23 31.64
N LEU A 155 14.61 -46.56 31.49
CA LEU A 155 15.36 -47.38 32.45
C LEU A 155 15.65 -46.62 33.76
N ASN A 156 15.82 -45.29 33.69
CA ASN A 156 16.13 -44.48 34.88
C ASN A 156 14.87 -44.04 35.61
N ASN A 157 13.87 -43.50 34.91
CA ASN A 157 12.70 -42.86 35.54
C ASN A 157 11.61 -43.88 35.92
N PHE A 158 11.59 -45.06 35.26
CA PHE A 158 10.55 -46.06 35.45
C PHE A 158 11.13 -47.42 35.95
N LYS A 159 12.31 -47.43 36.52
CA LYS A 159 13.00 -48.62 36.95
C LYS A 159 12.09 -49.54 37.76
N GLY A 160 11.95 -50.80 37.32
CA GLY A 160 11.15 -51.83 37.99
C GLY A 160 9.64 -51.72 37.76
N LYS A 161 9.15 -50.70 37.08
CA LYS A 161 7.72 -50.56 36.79
C LYS A 161 7.31 -51.38 35.56
N LYS A 162 6.07 -51.88 35.59
CA LYS A 162 5.43 -52.50 34.40
C LYS A 162 4.88 -51.40 33.51
N LEU A 163 5.25 -51.41 32.25
CA LEU A 163 4.89 -50.40 31.24
C LEU A 163 4.30 -51.05 30.01
N ILE A 164 3.39 -50.34 29.38
CA ILE A 164 2.84 -50.70 28.08
C ILE A 164 3.35 -49.70 27.03
N LEU A 165 4.04 -50.19 26.02
CA LEU A 165 4.49 -49.38 24.89
C LEU A 165 3.38 -49.29 23.87
N LEU A 166 3.06 -48.07 23.42
CA LEU A 166 1.99 -47.72 22.49
C LEU A 166 2.54 -46.98 21.29
N ALA A 167 2.04 -47.26 20.09
CA ALA A 167 2.35 -46.55 18.87
C ALA A 167 1.08 -45.81 18.39
N PRO A 168 1.01 -44.49 18.43
CA PRO A 168 -0.16 -43.75 17.95
C PRO A 168 -0.24 -43.79 16.43
N VAL A 169 -1.41 -44.22 15.90
CA VAL A 169 -1.69 -44.29 14.46
C VAL A 169 -2.80 -43.36 14.01
N ILE A 170 -3.74 -43.02 14.89
CA ILE A 170 -4.77 -42.02 14.67
C ILE A 170 -4.80 -41.08 15.88
N LYS A 171 -4.81 -39.79 15.64
CA LYS A 171 -4.94 -38.74 16.68
C LYS A 171 -5.95 -37.70 16.27
N GLY A 172 -7.01 -37.58 17.03
CA GLY A 172 -8.00 -36.50 16.88
C GLY A 172 -8.76 -36.51 15.56
N ARG A 173 -9.07 -37.67 14.96
CA ARG A 173 -9.72 -37.73 13.63
C ARG A 173 -11.03 -38.52 13.65
N LYS A 174 -12.01 -38.08 12.87
CA LYS A 174 -13.27 -38.83 12.63
C LYS A 174 -13.05 -39.96 11.63
N GLY A 175 -13.76 -41.07 11.79
CA GLY A 175 -13.70 -42.19 10.88
C GLY A 175 -14.11 -43.52 11.55
N HIS A 176 -14.52 -44.51 10.77
CA HIS A 176 -14.89 -45.84 11.32
C HIS A 176 -13.72 -46.80 11.48
N TYR A 177 -12.58 -46.53 10.84
CA TYR A 177 -11.27 -47.23 10.96
C TYR A 177 -11.27 -48.76 10.81
N ARG A 178 -12.28 -49.37 10.23
CA ARG A 178 -12.40 -50.82 10.04
C ARG A 178 -11.22 -51.43 9.29
N GLU A 179 -10.79 -50.78 8.20
CA GLU A 179 -9.65 -51.25 7.39
C GLU A 179 -8.35 -51.13 8.17
N LEU A 180 -8.15 -50.09 8.96
CA LEU A 180 -6.99 -49.87 9.81
C LEU A 180 -6.88 -50.99 10.85
N PHE A 181 -7.97 -51.33 11.55
CA PHE A 181 -7.94 -52.41 12.53
C PHE A 181 -7.63 -53.79 11.88
N GLN A 182 -8.13 -54.04 10.68
CA GLN A 182 -7.79 -55.26 9.92
C GLN A 182 -6.31 -55.28 9.52
N GLN A 183 -5.75 -54.10 9.12
CA GLN A 183 -4.35 -54.00 8.75
C GLN A 183 -3.42 -54.19 9.96
N ILE A 184 -3.73 -53.59 11.11
CA ILE A 184 -3.02 -53.78 12.38
C ILE A 184 -3.02 -55.25 12.77
N ARG A 185 -4.15 -55.95 12.67
CA ARG A 185 -4.27 -57.37 12.96
C ARG A 185 -3.43 -58.23 12.01
N LYS A 186 -3.44 -57.92 10.71
CA LYS A 186 -2.58 -58.58 9.72
C LYS A 186 -1.08 -58.44 10.00
N SER A 187 -0.69 -57.28 10.57
CA SER A 187 0.69 -57.03 11.00
C SER A 187 1.08 -57.75 12.31
N GLY A 188 0.18 -58.58 12.89
CA GLY A 188 0.46 -59.41 14.05
C GLY A 188 0.15 -58.76 15.40
N TYR A 189 -0.44 -57.57 15.45
CA TYR A 189 -0.83 -56.91 16.69
C TYR A 189 -2.27 -57.33 17.06
N THR A 190 -2.46 -57.69 18.33
CA THR A 190 -3.75 -58.21 18.83
C THR A 190 -4.54 -57.21 19.64
N LYS A 191 -3.91 -56.14 20.12
CA LYS A 191 -4.52 -55.16 21.01
C LYS A 191 -4.26 -53.73 20.53
N VAL A 192 -5.28 -52.88 20.69
CA VAL A 192 -5.21 -51.45 20.47
C VAL A 192 -5.77 -50.71 21.69
N ARG A 193 -5.34 -49.49 21.87
CA ARG A 193 -5.97 -48.56 22.79
C ARG A 193 -6.78 -47.57 21.96
N VAL A 194 -8.08 -47.46 22.25
CA VAL A 194 -9.03 -46.60 21.54
C VAL A 194 -9.64 -45.66 22.56
N ASP A 195 -9.52 -44.38 22.37
CA ASP A 195 -10.05 -43.35 23.24
C ASP A 195 -9.70 -43.56 24.72
N GLY A 196 -8.53 -44.03 25.00
CA GLY A 196 -8.02 -44.27 26.35
C GLY A 196 -8.19 -45.70 26.87
N GLU A 197 -8.95 -46.55 26.22
CA GLU A 197 -9.23 -47.92 26.66
C GLU A 197 -8.53 -48.99 25.81
N VAL A 198 -7.83 -49.94 26.46
CA VAL A 198 -7.14 -51.03 25.79
C VAL A 198 -8.13 -52.15 25.48
N GLN A 199 -8.29 -52.48 24.18
CA GLN A 199 -9.25 -53.46 23.65
C GLN A 199 -8.56 -54.48 22.75
N GLU A 200 -9.15 -55.70 22.61
CA GLU A 200 -8.68 -56.68 21.65
C GLU A 200 -9.25 -56.42 20.25
N ILE A 201 -8.44 -56.59 19.22
CA ILE A 201 -8.88 -56.36 17.85
C ILE A 201 -9.74 -57.54 17.36
N THR A 202 -11.03 -57.35 17.21
CA THR A 202 -11.96 -58.36 16.65
C THR A 202 -12.03 -58.26 15.13
N ALA A 203 -12.52 -59.35 14.46
CA ALA A 203 -12.56 -59.41 12.99
C ALA A 203 -13.43 -58.32 12.32
N LYS A 204 -14.40 -57.78 13.06
CA LYS A 204 -15.35 -56.74 12.58
C LYS A 204 -15.24 -55.46 13.36
N MET A 205 -14.14 -55.20 14.05
CA MET A 205 -13.94 -54.03 14.87
C MET A 205 -14.03 -52.77 14.05
N GLN A 206 -14.83 -51.81 14.53
CA GLN A 206 -14.96 -50.43 13.98
C GLN A 206 -15.40 -49.49 15.11
N VAL A 207 -15.13 -48.19 14.95
CA VAL A 207 -15.54 -47.16 15.87
C VAL A 207 -16.59 -46.23 15.22
N ASP A 208 -17.19 -45.35 16.00
CA ASP A 208 -18.25 -44.41 15.54
C ASP A 208 -17.68 -43.44 14.50
N ARG A 209 -18.21 -43.44 13.28
CA ARG A 209 -17.74 -42.60 12.15
C ARG A 209 -17.80 -41.10 12.45
N TYR A 210 -18.72 -40.68 13.31
CA TYR A 210 -19.02 -39.25 13.53
C TYR A 210 -18.27 -38.70 14.74
N LYS A 211 -17.67 -39.53 15.59
CA LYS A 211 -16.87 -39.14 16.74
C LYS A 211 -15.39 -38.99 16.36
N ILE A 212 -14.70 -38.17 17.13
CA ILE A 212 -13.25 -38.00 17.07
C ILE A 212 -12.64 -39.12 17.88
N HIS A 213 -11.63 -39.80 17.31
CA HIS A 213 -10.97 -40.94 17.94
C HIS A 213 -9.47 -40.79 18.00
N ASP A 214 -8.87 -41.33 19.09
CA ASP A 214 -7.46 -41.60 19.23
C ASP A 214 -7.26 -43.10 19.24
N ILE A 215 -6.35 -43.59 18.38
CA ILE A 215 -6.09 -45.04 18.24
C ILE A 215 -4.59 -45.26 18.30
N GLU A 216 -4.15 -46.07 19.28
CA GLU A 216 -2.77 -46.48 19.46
C GLU A 216 -2.66 -48.02 19.40
N ILE A 217 -1.61 -48.51 18.75
CA ILE A 217 -1.28 -49.93 18.74
C ILE A 217 -0.57 -50.28 20.03
N VAL A 218 -0.98 -51.35 20.72
CA VAL A 218 -0.24 -51.93 21.85
C VAL A 218 0.92 -52.74 21.29
N MET A 219 2.16 -52.19 21.45
CA MET A 219 3.36 -52.76 20.84
C MET A 219 4.01 -53.84 21.70
N ASP A 220 4.16 -53.58 22.99
CA ASP A 220 4.80 -54.50 23.94
C ASP A 220 4.35 -54.13 25.36
N ARG A 221 4.50 -55.14 26.27
CA ARG A 221 4.41 -54.97 27.73
C ARG A 221 5.75 -55.33 28.32
N ILE A 222 6.41 -54.36 28.94
CA ILE A 222 7.76 -54.46 29.43
C ILE A 222 7.82 -54.21 30.96
N VAL A 223 8.85 -54.73 31.60
CA VAL A 223 9.30 -54.26 32.90
C VAL A 223 10.59 -53.47 32.67
N ALA A 224 10.66 -52.21 33.17
CA ALA A 224 11.83 -51.39 32.97
C ALA A 224 13.03 -51.89 33.82
N ASP A 225 13.70 -52.94 33.35
CA ASP A 225 14.90 -53.53 33.99
C ASP A 225 16.13 -53.31 33.09
N PRO A 226 17.24 -52.75 33.62
CA PRO A 226 18.50 -52.64 32.88
C PRO A 226 19.02 -53.95 32.28
N LYS A 227 18.67 -55.12 32.84
CA LYS A 227 19.03 -56.44 32.31
C LYS A 227 18.39 -56.72 30.93
N ASP A 228 17.22 -56.11 30.65
CA ASP A 228 16.45 -56.27 29.40
C ASP A 228 16.71 -55.15 28.39
N ARG A 229 17.79 -54.40 28.54
CA ARG A 229 18.11 -53.20 27.71
C ARG A 229 17.98 -53.45 26.22
N ALA A 230 18.51 -54.53 25.70
CA ALA A 230 18.47 -54.87 24.28
C ALA A 230 17.04 -55.17 23.77
N ARG A 231 16.21 -55.88 24.54
CA ARG A 231 14.82 -56.14 24.22
C ARG A 231 13.97 -54.86 24.22
N ILE A 232 14.17 -54.01 25.27
CA ILE A 232 13.44 -52.76 25.41
C ILE A 232 13.79 -51.81 24.24
N SER A 233 15.05 -51.72 23.83
CA SER A 233 15.51 -50.95 22.68
C SER A 233 14.82 -51.42 21.38
N GLN A 234 14.73 -52.74 21.15
CA GLN A 234 14.03 -53.27 19.97
C GLN A 234 12.52 -52.92 19.98
N SER A 235 11.87 -52.97 21.15
CA SER A 235 10.46 -52.63 21.29
C SER A 235 10.22 -51.12 21.10
N ILE A 236 11.12 -50.24 21.59
CA ILE A 236 11.12 -48.82 21.34
C ILE A 236 11.24 -48.55 19.84
N ASN A 237 12.20 -49.14 19.16
CA ASN A 237 12.42 -48.96 17.73
C ASN A 237 11.22 -49.39 16.90
N LYS A 238 10.59 -50.52 17.21
CA LYS A 238 9.35 -50.96 16.57
C LYS A 238 8.21 -49.98 16.84
N SER A 239 8.04 -49.49 18.08
CA SER A 239 7.01 -48.55 18.47
C SER A 239 7.16 -47.24 17.73
N LEU A 240 8.39 -46.67 17.65
CA LEU A 240 8.68 -45.47 16.90
C LEU A 240 8.48 -45.64 15.39
N LYS A 241 8.76 -46.80 14.83
CA LYS A 241 8.53 -47.10 13.40
C LYS A 241 7.04 -47.09 13.07
N GLU A 242 6.23 -47.83 13.84
CA GLU A 242 4.76 -47.90 13.64
C GLU A 242 4.07 -46.57 13.95
N GLY A 243 4.52 -45.86 14.99
CA GLY A 243 4.02 -44.54 15.36
C GLY A 243 4.66 -43.37 14.57
N LYS A 244 5.38 -43.68 13.48
CA LYS A 244 6.00 -42.68 12.59
C LYS A 244 6.86 -41.66 13.35
N GLY A 245 7.69 -42.15 14.27
CA GLY A 245 8.62 -41.37 15.08
C GLY A 245 8.08 -40.89 16.43
N VAL A 246 6.85 -41.28 16.76
CA VAL A 246 6.18 -40.98 18.05
C VAL A 246 5.87 -42.31 18.76
N MET A 247 6.06 -42.35 20.07
CA MET A 247 5.60 -43.43 20.90
C MET A 247 5.06 -42.94 22.23
N MET A 248 4.27 -43.75 22.88
CA MET A 248 3.73 -43.46 24.21
C MET A 248 4.03 -44.63 25.16
N VAL A 249 4.17 -44.31 26.41
CA VAL A 249 4.37 -45.29 27.46
C VAL A 249 3.28 -45.10 28.50
N MET A 250 2.55 -46.17 28.81
CA MET A 250 1.47 -46.15 29.78
C MET A 250 1.86 -46.98 31.00
N GLU A 251 1.75 -46.36 32.18
CA GLU A 251 1.91 -47.04 33.49
C GLU A 251 0.65 -47.85 33.89
N GLU A 252 0.72 -48.68 34.88
CA GLU A 252 -0.42 -49.48 35.42
C GLU A 252 -1.56 -48.60 35.93
N ASN A 253 -1.30 -47.37 36.32
CA ASN A 253 -2.27 -46.37 36.75
C ASN A 253 -2.93 -45.59 35.58
N ASN A 254 -2.78 -46.06 34.35
CA ASN A 254 -3.22 -45.43 33.12
C ASN A 254 -2.56 -44.05 32.82
N LYS A 255 -1.53 -43.64 33.55
CA LYS A 255 -0.78 -42.42 33.24
C LYS A 255 0.07 -42.67 32.01
N VAL A 256 -0.06 -41.77 31.05
CA VAL A 256 0.62 -41.85 29.75
C VAL A 256 1.73 -40.79 29.66
N HIS A 257 2.89 -41.26 29.17
CA HIS A 257 4.06 -40.44 28.89
C HIS A 257 4.36 -40.48 27.39
N HIS A 258 4.63 -39.34 26.82
CA HIS A 258 4.85 -39.16 25.36
C HIS A 258 6.35 -39.07 25.08
N PHE A 259 6.79 -39.71 24.00
CA PHE A 259 8.17 -39.72 23.52
C PHE A 259 8.18 -39.56 22.01
N SER A 260 9.11 -38.78 21.48
CA SER A 260 9.17 -38.52 20.04
C SER A 260 10.57 -38.21 19.57
N LYS A 261 10.87 -38.62 18.35
CA LYS A 261 12.04 -38.17 17.58
C LYS A 261 11.87 -36.72 17.06
N PHE A 262 10.64 -36.23 17.01
CA PHE A 262 10.30 -34.87 16.62
C PHE A 262 10.15 -33.94 17.83
N LEU A 263 10.00 -32.66 17.56
CA LEU A 263 9.71 -31.69 18.61
C LEU A 263 8.36 -32.01 19.27
N MET A 264 8.38 -32.29 20.56
CA MET A 264 7.19 -32.65 21.31
C MET A 264 7.22 -32.07 22.72
N ASP A 265 6.04 -31.67 23.17
CA ASP A 265 5.77 -31.36 24.57
C ASP A 265 5.57 -32.64 25.37
N PRO A 266 6.45 -32.98 26.31
CA PRO A 266 6.34 -34.24 27.08
C PRO A 266 5.09 -34.31 27.96
N LYS A 267 4.51 -33.14 28.36
CA LYS A 267 3.33 -33.09 29.23
C LYS A 267 2.04 -33.33 28.48
N THR A 268 1.88 -32.70 27.29
CA THR A 268 0.63 -32.73 26.54
C THR A 268 0.65 -33.67 25.34
N GLY A 269 1.83 -34.15 24.92
CA GLY A 269 2.00 -34.93 23.70
C GLY A 269 1.77 -34.13 22.42
N LEU A 270 1.70 -32.81 22.51
CA LEU A 270 1.65 -31.92 21.35
C LEU A 270 2.98 -32.01 20.61
N SER A 271 2.95 -32.28 19.32
CA SER A 271 4.15 -32.36 18.47
C SER A 271 4.09 -31.36 17.32
N TYR A 272 5.22 -30.80 16.99
CA TYR A 272 5.40 -29.96 15.81
C TYR A 272 6.21 -30.69 14.75
N ASP A 273 5.90 -30.39 13.49
CA ASP A 273 6.72 -30.83 12.37
C ASP A 273 8.12 -30.20 12.45
N GLU A 274 9.07 -30.77 11.74
CA GLU A 274 10.42 -30.22 11.63
C GLU A 274 10.34 -28.81 11.00
N PRO A 275 10.89 -27.79 11.68
CA PRO A 275 10.78 -26.43 11.19
C PRO A 275 11.60 -26.22 9.90
N ALA A 276 10.89 -25.84 8.84
CA ALA A 276 11.48 -25.43 7.57
C ALA A 276 11.22 -23.93 7.34
N PRO A 277 12.00 -23.23 6.49
CA PRO A 277 11.73 -21.82 6.19
C PRO A 277 10.29 -21.54 5.73
N ASN A 278 9.66 -22.52 5.06
CA ASN A 278 8.27 -22.42 4.62
C ASN A 278 7.26 -22.44 5.77
N SER A 279 7.63 -23.02 6.93
CA SER A 279 6.79 -23.02 8.13
C SER A 279 6.63 -21.62 8.73
N PHE A 280 7.51 -20.70 8.42
CA PHE A 280 7.49 -19.30 8.85
C PHE A 280 7.06 -18.33 7.74
N SER A 281 6.56 -18.85 6.61
CA SER A 281 6.09 -18.03 5.49
C SER A 281 4.57 -17.91 5.52
N PHE A 282 4.08 -16.69 5.63
CA PHE A 282 2.64 -16.40 5.51
C PHE A 282 2.14 -16.47 4.05
N ASN A 283 3.04 -16.62 3.07
CA ASN A 283 2.71 -16.86 1.66
C ASN A 283 2.68 -18.36 1.31
N SER A 284 3.00 -19.22 2.28
CA SER A 284 3.01 -20.68 2.11
C SER A 284 1.89 -21.31 2.93
N PRO A 285 1.17 -22.32 2.41
CA PRO A 285 0.14 -23.04 3.16
C PRO A 285 0.69 -23.76 4.39
N TYR A 286 2.01 -24.01 4.43
CA TYR A 286 2.67 -24.63 5.59
C TYR A 286 2.80 -23.69 6.79
N GLY A 287 2.91 -22.37 6.56
CA GLY A 287 3.09 -21.38 7.63
C GLY A 287 1.93 -20.41 7.80
N ALA A 288 1.10 -20.22 6.78
CA ALA A 288 -0.01 -19.27 6.80
C ALA A 288 -1.09 -19.64 7.82
N CYS A 289 -1.63 -18.68 8.54
CA CYS A 289 -2.81 -18.84 9.37
C CYS A 289 -3.98 -19.35 8.52
N PRO A 290 -4.65 -20.46 8.87
CA PRO A 290 -5.71 -21.05 8.05
C PRO A 290 -6.95 -20.17 7.93
N THR A 291 -7.26 -19.36 8.94
CA THR A 291 -8.44 -18.49 8.97
C THR A 291 -8.30 -17.29 8.02
N CYS A 292 -7.14 -16.62 8.01
CA CYS A 292 -6.91 -15.45 7.17
C CYS A 292 -6.01 -15.73 5.95
N ASN A 293 -5.65 -16.97 5.70
CA ASN A 293 -4.77 -17.36 4.59
C ASN A 293 -3.48 -16.50 4.47
N GLY A 294 -2.91 -16.11 5.63
CA GLY A 294 -1.70 -15.31 5.70
C GLY A 294 -1.90 -13.80 5.50
N LEU A 295 -3.13 -13.30 5.45
CA LEU A 295 -3.41 -11.86 5.31
C LEU A 295 -3.32 -11.10 6.64
N GLY A 296 -3.50 -11.78 7.78
CA GLY A 296 -3.53 -11.17 9.11
C GLY A 296 -4.83 -10.42 9.42
N GLN A 297 -5.69 -10.29 8.44
CA GLN A 297 -6.98 -9.62 8.49
C GLN A 297 -8.04 -10.49 7.84
N ILE A 298 -9.27 -10.34 8.24
CA ILE A 298 -10.45 -10.94 7.64
C ILE A 298 -11.43 -9.85 7.22
N GLU A 299 -12.10 -10.09 6.13
CA GLU A 299 -13.17 -9.25 5.63
C GLU A 299 -14.49 -9.84 6.10
N GLU A 300 -15.28 -9.07 6.81
CA GLU A 300 -16.55 -9.49 7.39
C GLU A 300 -17.64 -8.47 7.11
N ILE A 301 -18.83 -8.94 6.78
CA ILE A 301 -20.02 -8.10 6.69
C ILE A 301 -20.75 -8.22 8.03
N THR A 302 -20.87 -7.13 8.77
CA THR A 302 -21.43 -7.13 10.13
C THR A 302 -22.81 -6.48 10.18
N GLU A 303 -23.52 -6.68 11.30
CA GLU A 303 -24.77 -5.98 11.55
C GLU A 303 -24.59 -4.46 11.45
N GLU A 304 -23.50 -3.92 12.03
CA GLU A 304 -23.22 -2.48 12.03
C GLU A 304 -22.94 -1.94 10.62
N SER A 305 -22.34 -2.73 9.72
CA SER A 305 -22.09 -2.30 8.34
C SER A 305 -23.37 -2.32 7.49
N VAL A 306 -24.31 -3.19 7.82
CA VAL A 306 -25.60 -3.33 7.11
C VAL A 306 -26.67 -2.41 7.72
N ILE A 307 -26.66 -2.22 9.04
CA ILE A 307 -27.62 -1.40 9.80
C ILE A 307 -26.83 -0.39 10.66
N PRO A 308 -26.29 0.67 10.07
CA PRO A 308 -25.47 1.64 10.81
C PRO A 308 -26.32 2.56 11.71
N ASP A 309 -27.58 2.83 11.34
CA ASP A 309 -28.50 3.68 12.10
C ASP A 309 -29.80 2.95 12.40
N LYS A 310 -29.91 2.45 13.62
CA LYS A 310 -31.13 1.76 14.12
C LYS A 310 -32.32 2.69 14.36
N SER A 311 -32.16 4.00 14.30
CA SER A 311 -33.26 4.96 14.41
C SER A 311 -34.10 5.00 13.13
N LEU A 312 -33.55 4.63 12.00
CA LEU A 312 -34.22 4.57 10.72
C LEU A 312 -35.11 3.32 10.63
N SER A 313 -36.18 3.41 9.82
CA SER A 313 -36.97 2.26 9.41
C SER A 313 -36.45 1.66 8.12
N ILE A 314 -36.85 0.41 7.82
CA ILE A 314 -36.44 -0.28 6.58
C ILE A 314 -36.89 0.52 5.34
N SER A 315 -38.11 1.09 5.37
CA SER A 315 -38.63 1.92 4.27
C SER A 315 -37.81 3.20 4.02
N ARG A 316 -37.13 3.72 5.05
CA ARG A 316 -36.26 4.92 4.96
C ARG A 316 -34.77 4.58 4.79
N GLY A 317 -34.46 3.39 4.29
CA GLY A 317 -33.09 2.99 4.04
C GLY A 317 -32.29 2.54 5.26
N GLY A 318 -32.95 2.13 6.35
CA GLY A 318 -32.30 1.64 7.56
C GLY A 318 -31.46 0.37 7.33
N ILE A 319 -31.78 -0.42 6.28
CA ILE A 319 -30.91 -1.50 5.77
C ILE A 319 -30.17 -0.97 4.55
N LEU A 320 -28.96 -0.59 4.76
CA LEU A 320 -28.15 0.20 3.87
C LEU A 320 -27.94 -0.39 2.46
N PRO A 321 -27.65 -1.72 2.30
CA PRO A 321 -27.52 -2.34 0.98
C PRO A 321 -28.80 -2.29 0.14
N LEU A 322 -29.97 -2.17 0.75
CA LEU A 322 -31.25 -2.11 0.07
C LEU A 322 -31.65 -0.69 -0.33
N GLY A 323 -31.15 0.31 0.41
CA GLY A 323 -31.56 1.72 0.27
C GLY A 323 -32.99 1.97 0.69
N GLU A 324 -33.58 3.07 0.20
CA GLU A 324 -34.99 3.39 0.45
C GLU A 324 -35.93 2.40 -0.25
N TYR A 325 -37.17 2.31 0.28
CA TYR A 325 -38.18 1.40 -0.25
C TYR A 325 -38.38 1.54 -1.76
N ARG A 326 -38.36 0.42 -2.43
CA ARG A 326 -38.74 0.26 -3.84
C ARG A 326 -39.65 -0.95 -3.97
N ASP A 327 -40.60 -0.93 -4.92
CA ASP A 327 -41.47 -2.05 -5.19
C ASP A 327 -40.71 -3.18 -5.93
N ILE A 328 -39.77 -3.80 -5.22
CA ILE A 328 -38.97 -4.94 -5.71
C ILE A 328 -39.11 -6.16 -4.80
N TRP A 329 -38.81 -7.32 -5.36
CA TRP A 329 -39.02 -8.63 -4.75
C TRP A 329 -38.43 -8.77 -3.34
N ILE A 330 -37.27 -8.22 -3.05
CA ILE A 330 -36.61 -8.32 -1.73
C ILE A 330 -37.45 -7.63 -0.64
N PHE A 331 -38.00 -6.43 -0.89
CA PHE A 331 -38.82 -5.72 0.08
C PHE A 331 -40.12 -6.45 0.37
N LYS A 332 -40.72 -7.17 -0.62
CA LYS A 332 -41.89 -8.01 -0.42
C LYS A 332 -41.62 -9.21 0.48
N LYS A 333 -40.45 -9.84 0.32
CA LYS A 333 -40.01 -10.91 1.25
C LYS A 333 -39.87 -10.38 2.68
N ILE A 334 -39.21 -9.25 2.85
CA ILE A 334 -39.02 -8.62 4.15
C ILE A 334 -40.37 -8.23 4.77
N GLU A 335 -41.27 -7.67 4.00
CA GLU A 335 -42.61 -7.33 4.47
C GLU A 335 -43.38 -8.55 4.95
N ALA A 336 -43.32 -9.66 4.22
CA ALA A 336 -43.93 -10.92 4.59
C ALA A 336 -43.34 -11.52 5.87
N ILE A 337 -42.03 -11.39 6.08
CA ILE A 337 -41.38 -11.78 7.34
C ILE A 337 -41.86 -10.90 8.49
N LEU A 338 -41.85 -9.58 8.32
CA LEU A 338 -42.26 -8.64 9.35
C LEU A 338 -43.73 -8.83 9.77
N LYS A 339 -44.62 -9.15 8.83
CA LYS A 339 -46.05 -9.47 9.11
C LYS A 339 -46.20 -10.65 10.07
N ARG A 340 -45.33 -11.66 10.05
CA ARG A 340 -45.37 -12.78 11.01
C ARG A 340 -45.20 -12.30 12.45
N TYR A 341 -44.43 -11.22 12.63
CA TYR A 341 -44.17 -10.62 13.95
C TYR A 341 -45.00 -9.39 14.24
N LYS A 342 -46.04 -9.12 13.44
CA LYS A 342 -46.91 -7.94 13.54
C LYS A 342 -46.17 -6.61 13.43
N LEU A 343 -45.11 -6.59 12.62
CA LEU A 343 -44.26 -5.43 12.34
C LEU A 343 -44.48 -4.95 10.90
N THR A 344 -44.03 -3.73 10.59
CA THR A 344 -44.14 -3.11 9.27
C THR A 344 -42.77 -2.56 8.80
N LEU A 345 -42.65 -2.30 7.51
CA LEU A 345 -41.45 -1.68 6.93
C LEU A 345 -41.16 -0.27 7.49
N THR A 346 -42.16 0.41 8.07
CA THR A 346 -42.04 1.74 8.68
C THR A 346 -41.62 1.69 10.15
N THR A 347 -41.55 0.51 10.75
CA THR A 347 -41.12 0.33 12.14
C THR A 347 -39.62 0.66 12.26
N PRO A 348 -39.22 1.57 13.18
CA PRO A 348 -37.80 1.84 13.42
C PRO A 348 -37.02 0.56 13.80
N LEU A 349 -35.82 0.35 13.25
CA LEU A 349 -35.04 -0.87 13.49
C LEU A 349 -34.72 -1.08 14.98
N LYS A 350 -34.52 -0.01 15.75
CA LYS A 350 -34.35 -0.11 17.21
C LYS A 350 -35.53 -0.73 17.97
N SER A 351 -36.74 -0.69 17.39
CA SER A 351 -37.96 -1.24 17.98
C SER A 351 -38.27 -2.67 17.50
N ILE A 352 -37.47 -3.20 16.58
CA ILE A 352 -37.58 -4.56 16.08
C ILE A 352 -36.83 -5.51 17.03
N PRO A 353 -37.44 -6.63 17.49
CA PRO A 353 -36.77 -7.62 18.34
C PRO A 353 -35.50 -8.17 17.68
N LYS A 354 -34.50 -8.47 18.49
CA LYS A 354 -33.19 -8.94 18.01
C LYS A 354 -33.27 -10.24 17.18
N ASP A 355 -34.16 -11.13 17.56
CA ASP A 355 -34.40 -12.39 16.82
C ASP A 355 -34.94 -12.11 15.40
N VAL A 356 -35.82 -11.11 15.23
CA VAL A 356 -36.31 -10.71 13.92
C VAL A 356 -35.18 -10.02 13.09
N ILE A 357 -34.39 -9.20 13.74
CA ILE A 357 -33.16 -8.63 13.07
C ILE A 357 -32.26 -9.75 12.59
N ASN A 358 -32.01 -10.78 13.42
CA ASN A 358 -31.22 -11.93 13.02
C ASN A 358 -31.80 -12.66 11.78
N VAL A 359 -33.12 -12.84 11.75
CA VAL A 359 -33.80 -13.41 10.57
C VAL A 359 -33.61 -12.53 9.33
N LEU A 360 -33.67 -11.21 9.46
CA LEU A 360 -33.45 -10.29 8.35
C LEU A 360 -31.99 -10.33 7.86
N LEU A 361 -31.02 -10.49 8.76
CA LEU A 361 -29.61 -10.50 8.44
C LEU A 361 -29.12 -11.86 7.90
N TYR A 362 -29.48 -12.95 8.55
CA TYR A 362 -28.94 -14.28 8.30
C TYR A 362 -29.94 -15.26 7.68
N GLY A 363 -31.23 -14.86 7.56
CA GLY A 363 -32.27 -15.71 7.04
C GLY A 363 -32.87 -16.68 8.07
N ASP A 364 -33.86 -17.44 7.63
CA ASP A 364 -34.40 -18.58 8.37
C ASP A 364 -34.87 -19.69 7.40
N ASP A 365 -35.09 -20.89 7.93
CA ASP A 365 -35.55 -22.05 7.15
C ASP A 365 -37.08 -22.06 6.87
N VAL A 366 -37.82 -21.11 7.44
CA VAL A 366 -39.26 -21.03 7.29
C VAL A 366 -39.65 -20.39 5.96
N PRO A 367 -40.35 -21.08 5.04
CA PRO A 367 -40.74 -20.50 3.76
C PRO A 367 -41.60 -19.25 3.91
N VAL A 368 -41.33 -18.26 3.08
CA VAL A 368 -42.06 -16.98 3.04
C VAL A 368 -42.98 -16.98 1.82
N GLY A 369 -44.28 -16.84 2.04
CA GLY A 369 -45.28 -16.64 0.97
C GLY A 369 -45.23 -15.21 0.46
N VAL A 370 -44.85 -15.01 -0.80
CA VAL A 370 -44.79 -13.69 -1.45
C VAL A 370 -45.79 -13.66 -2.62
N ALA A 371 -46.69 -12.69 -2.59
CA ALA A 371 -47.66 -12.50 -3.68
C ALA A 371 -46.96 -12.16 -5.01
N SER A 372 -47.35 -12.82 -6.07
CA SER A 372 -46.78 -12.57 -7.40
C SER A 372 -47.22 -11.22 -7.98
N VAL A 373 -46.25 -10.43 -8.43
CA VAL A 373 -46.55 -9.16 -9.15
C VAL A 373 -47.12 -9.42 -10.54
N LYS A 374 -46.72 -10.52 -11.17
CA LYS A 374 -47.08 -10.87 -12.55
C LYS A 374 -48.39 -11.61 -12.69
N TYR A 375 -48.81 -12.32 -11.62
CA TYR A 375 -50.05 -13.15 -11.60
C TYR A 375 -50.79 -12.87 -10.30
N PRO A 376 -51.77 -11.92 -10.29
CA PRO A 376 -52.59 -11.62 -9.09
C PRO A 376 -53.30 -12.87 -8.57
N GLY A 377 -53.19 -13.14 -7.26
CA GLY A 377 -53.80 -14.31 -6.63
C GLY A 377 -52.89 -15.54 -6.50
N THR A 378 -51.68 -15.52 -6.99
CA THR A 378 -50.67 -16.59 -6.76
C THR A 378 -49.67 -16.17 -5.72
N GLU A 379 -49.42 -17.05 -4.74
CA GLU A 379 -48.33 -16.88 -3.76
C GLU A 379 -47.19 -17.84 -4.10
N TRP A 380 -45.96 -17.32 -4.08
CA TRP A 380 -44.78 -18.13 -4.22
C TRP A 380 -44.10 -18.35 -2.89
N ASN A 381 -44.03 -19.62 -2.46
CA ASN A 381 -43.28 -19.98 -1.26
C ASN A 381 -41.79 -20.00 -1.59
N THR A 382 -41.00 -19.09 -0.97
CA THR A 382 -39.57 -18.98 -1.16
C THR A 382 -38.85 -18.84 0.18
N ARG A 383 -37.62 -19.34 0.27
CA ARG A 383 -36.79 -19.11 1.45
C ARG A 383 -36.14 -17.72 1.38
N PHE A 384 -35.94 -17.12 2.52
CA PHE A 384 -35.21 -15.87 2.65
C PHE A 384 -33.80 -16.19 3.18
N GLU A 385 -32.78 -15.99 2.37
CA GLU A 385 -31.41 -16.33 2.71
C GLU A 385 -30.75 -15.38 3.71
N GLY A 386 -31.38 -14.20 3.96
CA GLY A 386 -30.80 -13.15 4.77
C GLY A 386 -29.88 -12.20 3.96
N ILE A 387 -29.78 -10.98 4.44
CA ILE A 387 -29.07 -9.90 3.71
C ILE A 387 -27.57 -10.12 3.74
N ILE A 388 -27.01 -10.51 4.88
CA ILE A 388 -25.56 -10.78 4.99
C ILE A 388 -25.16 -11.97 4.12
N ASN A 389 -25.89 -13.08 4.22
CA ASN A 389 -25.60 -14.26 3.39
C ASN A 389 -25.76 -13.97 1.89
N PHE A 390 -26.74 -13.13 1.52
CA PHE A 390 -26.86 -12.65 0.13
C PHE A 390 -25.63 -11.84 -0.31
N LEU A 391 -25.18 -10.89 0.52
CA LEU A 391 -24.00 -10.08 0.21
C LEU A 391 -22.73 -10.93 0.11
N GLU A 392 -22.53 -11.88 1.03
CA GLU A 392 -21.40 -12.82 0.99
C GLU A 392 -21.37 -13.64 -0.32
N LYS A 393 -22.53 -14.15 -0.71
CA LYS A 393 -22.67 -14.86 -1.97
C LYS A 393 -22.37 -13.96 -3.18
N GLN A 394 -22.83 -12.70 -3.16
CA GLN A 394 -22.54 -11.74 -4.22
C GLN A 394 -21.05 -11.34 -4.26
N ARG A 395 -20.38 -11.30 -3.11
CA ARG A 395 -18.92 -11.09 -3.03
C ARG A 395 -18.15 -12.21 -3.75
N ASP A 396 -18.59 -13.45 -3.60
CA ASP A 396 -17.88 -14.60 -4.17
C ASP A 396 -18.24 -14.84 -5.64
N GLU A 397 -19.53 -14.76 -5.99
CA GLU A 397 -20.07 -15.16 -7.30
C GLU A 397 -20.49 -13.97 -8.20
N GLY A 398 -20.57 -12.74 -7.67
CA GLY A 398 -21.06 -11.56 -8.39
C GLY A 398 -20.12 -11.06 -9.49
N SER A 399 -20.64 -10.24 -10.40
CA SER A 399 -19.83 -9.48 -11.36
C SER A 399 -18.92 -8.48 -10.64
N GLU A 400 -17.84 -8.02 -11.31
CA GLU A 400 -16.89 -7.08 -10.70
C GLU A 400 -17.56 -5.81 -10.15
N ALA A 401 -18.58 -5.29 -10.85
CA ALA A 401 -19.37 -4.16 -10.39
C ALA A 401 -20.16 -4.46 -9.11
N ILE A 402 -20.67 -5.69 -8.96
CA ILE A 402 -21.39 -6.14 -7.76
C ILE A 402 -20.39 -6.37 -6.61
N LYS A 403 -19.24 -6.96 -6.88
CA LYS A 403 -18.18 -7.15 -5.88
C LYS A 403 -17.73 -5.80 -5.30
N ASN A 404 -17.46 -4.81 -6.15
CA ASN A 404 -17.12 -3.46 -5.72
C ASN A 404 -18.25 -2.81 -4.89
N TRP A 405 -19.51 -3.06 -5.23
CA TRP A 405 -20.64 -2.58 -4.44
C TRP A 405 -20.73 -3.27 -3.06
N VAL A 406 -20.40 -4.55 -2.95
CA VAL A 406 -20.37 -5.30 -1.67
C VAL A 406 -19.22 -4.81 -0.79
N GLU A 407 -18.08 -4.38 -1.36
CA GLU A 407 -16.96 -3.80 -0.61
C GLU A 407 -17.39 -2.62 0.26
N ASP A 408 -18.39 -1.83 -0.16
CA ASP A 408 -18.94 -0.71 0.62
C ASP A 408 -19.55 -1.14 1.97
N PHE A 409 -19.89 -2.42 2.14
CA PHE A 409 -20.50 -2.99 3.34
C PHE A 409 -19.57 -3.94 4.08
N THR A 410 -18.35 -4.09 3.61
CA THR A 410 -17.35 -5.01 4.16
C THR A 410 -16.43 -4.26 5.12
N ILE A 411 -16.26 -4.79 6.32
CA ILE A 411 -15.35 -4.25 7.33
C ILE A 411 -14.12 -5.16 7.43
N VAL A 412 -12.94 -4.56 7.41
CA VAL A 412 -11.68 -5.27 7.60
C VAL A 412 -11.35 -5.32 9.08
N LYS A 413 -11.27 -6.53 9.65
CA LYS A 413 -10.92 -6.76 11.06
C LYS A 413 -9.62 -7.54 11.16
N THR A 414 -8.89 -7.34 12.25
CA THR A 414 -7.74 -8.19 12.60
C THR A 414 -8.20 -9.63 12.77
N CYS A 415 -7.48 -10.58 12.19
CA CYS A 415 -7.81 -12.00 12.30
C CYS A 415 -7.82 -12.45 13.77
N PRO A 416 -8.91 -13.01 14.29
CA PRO A 416 -9.02 -13.37 15.70
C PRO A 416 -8.13 -14.55 16.08
N GLU A 417 -7.78 -15.43 15.14
CA GLU A 417 -6.95 -16.60 15.41
C GLU A 417 -5.46 -16.26 15.54
N CYS A 418 -4.91 -15.48 14.60
CA CYS A 418 -3.49 -15.14 14.63
C CYS A 418 -3.21 -13.75 15.22
N GLY A 419 -4.25 -12.98 15.61
CA GLY A 419 -4.07 -11.63 16.16
C GLY A 419 -3.32 -10.67 15.22
N GLY A 420 -3.42 -10.87 13.89
CA GLY A 420 -2.68 -10.10 12.91
C GLY A 420 -1.30 -10.66 12.53
N ALA A 421 -0.80 -11.67 13.24
CA ALA A 421 0.54 -12.23 13.02
C ALA A 421 0.71 -13.00 11.69
N ARG A 422 -0.37 -13.29 10.95
CA ARG A 422 -0.42 -13.96 9.63
C ARG A 422 0.01 -15.43 9.62
N LEU A 423 0.61 -15.93 10.69
CA LEU A 423 1.17 -17.28 10.79
C LEU A 423 0.31 -18.21 11.65
N LYS A 424 0.52 -19.52 11.49
CA LYS A 424 -0.06 -20.56 12.34
C LYS A 424 0.44 -20.44 13.78
N LYS A 425 -0.35 -20.95 14.73
CA LYS A 425 0.00 -20.95 16.16
C LYS A 425 1.34 -21.64 16.44
N GLU A 426 1.60 -22.78 15.80
CA GLU A 426 2.85 -23.53 15.94
C GLU A 426 4.05 -22.67 15.56
N SER A 427 3.99 -21.97 14.40
CA SER A 427 5.06 -21.12 13.89
C SER A 427 5.36 -19.93 14.80
N LEU A 428 4.34 -19.40 15.49
CA LEU A 428 4.47 -18.31 16.45
C LEU A 428 5.07 -18.73 17.78
N HIS A 429 5.18 -20.05 18.05
CA HIS A 429 5.77 -20.59 19.27
C HIS A 429 7.23 -21.03 19.10
N PHE A 430 7.83 -20.76 17.93
CA PHE A 430 9.29 -20.78 17.79
C PHE A 430 9.86 -19.42 18.21
N LYS A 431 10.82 -19.40 19.11
CA LYS A 431 11.41 -18.18 19.67
C LYS A 431 12.93 -18.20 19.56
N ILE A 432 13.51 -17.02 19.40
CA ILE A 432 14.94 -16.75 19.55
C ILE A 432 15.06 -15.64 20.56
N ASP A 433 15.83 -15.86 21.61
CA ASP A 433 15.97 -14.90 22.71
C ASP A 433 14.61 -14.37 23.21
N GLY A 434 13.66 -15.29 23.43
CA GLY A 434 12.31 -15.01 23.94
C GLY A 434 11.31 -14.40 22.99
N LYS A 435 11.72 -14.01 21.76
CA LYS A 435 10.84 -13.37 20.76
C LYS A 435 10.56 -14.29 19.58
N ASN A 436 9.31 -14.25 19.06
CA ASN A 436 8.94 -14.93 17.85
C ASN A 436 9.13 -14.00 16.60
N ILE A 437 9.04 -14.60 15.41
CA ILE A 437 9.27 -13.87 14.15
C ILE A 437 8.27 -12.72 13.91
N SER A 438 7.02 -12.86 14.34
CA SER A 438 5.99 -11.83 14.19
C SER A 438 6.25 -10.65 15.13
N GLU A 439 6.60 -10.91 16.40
CA GLU A 439 6.97 -9.87 17.36
C GLU A 439 8.15 -9.04 16.86
N LEU A 440 9.17 -9.70 16.30
CA LEU A 440 10.31 -9.00 15.68
C LEU A 440 9.89 -8.18 14.45
N SER A 441 9.01 -8.71 13.61
CA SER A 441 8.54 -8.03 12.41
C SER A 441 7.71 -6.78 12.69
N LEU A 442 7.15 -6.66 13.90
CA LEU A 442 6.38 -5.51 14.37
C LEU A 442 7.24 -4.42 15.03
N LEU A 443 8.51 -4.72 15.34
CA LEU A 443 9.44 -3.70 15.84
C LEU A 443 9.74 -2.68 14.74
N GLY A 444 9.90 -1.42 15.14
CA GLY A 444 10.48 -0.41 14.25
C GLY A 444 11.89 -0.81 13.82
N ILE A 445 12.29 -0.45 12.60
CA ILE A 445 13.59 -0.88 12.01
C ILE A 445 14.76 -0.55 12.94
N ASN A 446 14.75 0.62 13.59
CA ASN A 446 15.78 1.02 14.53
C ASN A 446 15.85 0.11 15.78
N ASP A 447 14.69 -0.26 16.33
CA ASP A 447 14.64 -1.15 17.51
C ASP A 447 14.92 -2.60 17.13
N LEU A 448 14.56 -3.00 15.90
CA LEU A 448 14.91 -4.28 15.33
C LEU A 448 16.43 -4.41 15.16
N GLN A 449 17.12 -3.36 14.67
CA GLN A 449 18.58 -3.34 14.59
C GLN A 449 19.21 -3.57 15.96
N LYS A 450 18.77 -2.81 17.00
CA LYS A 450 19.29 -2.95 18.37
C LYS A 450 19.09 -4.35 18.91
N TRP A 451 17.97 -5.00 18.56
CA TRP A 451 17.72 -6.38 18.99
C TRP A 451 18.67 -7.37 18.33
N PHE A 452 18.97 -7.18 17.02
CA PHE A 452 19.94 -8.01 16.32
C PHE A 452 21.40 -7.72 16.72
N ASP A 453 21.70 -6.50 17.19
CA ASP A 453 23.04 -6.15 17.64
C ASP A 453 23.44 -6.98 18.88
N GLY A 454 24.57 -7.67 18.76
CA GLY A 454 25.09 -8.52 19.84
C GLY A 454 24.24 -9.76 20.14
N LEU A 455 23.32 -10.16 19.23
CA LEU A 455 22.50 -11.36 19.42
C LEU A 455 23.36 -12.62 19.61
N GLU A 456 24.53 -12.71 18.96
CA GLU A 456 25.46 -13.85 19.09
C GLU A 456 25.88 -14.12 20.54
N LYS A 457 25.94 -13.09 21.40
CA LYS A 457 26.26 -13.23 22.82
C LYS A 457 25.13 -13.83 23.65
N ARG A 458 23.92 -13.81 23.12
CA ARG A 458 22.67 -14.28 23.76
C ARG A 458 22.23 -15.66 23.24
N LEU A 459 22.93 -16.19 22.23
CA LEU A 459 22.70 -17.50 21.63
C LEU A 459 23.65 -18.55 22.23
N ASP A 460 23.21 -19.81 22.24
CA ASP A 460 24.08 -20.92 22.54
C ASP A 460 25.13 -21.17 21.42
N ASP A 461 26.15 -22.01 21.68
CA ASP A 461 27.26 -22.22 20.76
C ASP A 461 26.80 -22.79 19.41
N ARG A 462 25.80 -23.67 19.41
CA ARG A 462 25.22 -24.26 18.19
C ARG A 462 24.45 -23.23 17.39
N GLN A 463 23.59 -22.47 18.04
CA GLN A 463 22.80 -21.41 17.43
C GLN A 463 23.73 -20.34 16.86
N ARG A 464 24.81 -19.97 17.56
CA ARG A 464 25.79 -18.97 17.15
C ARG A 464 26.44 -19.34 15.83
N VAL A 465 26.96 -20.57 15.70
CA VAL A 465 27.57 -21.05 14.45
C VAL A 465 26.60 -20.97 13.28
N ILE A 466 25.35 -21.36 13.48
CA ILE A 466 24.31 -21.37 12.43
C ILE A 466 23.90 -19.94 12.05
N ALA A 467 23.79 -19.05 13.03
CA ALA A 467 23.20 -17.72 12.84
C ALA A 467 24.19 -16.70 12.23
N THR A 468 25.51 -16.88 12.37
CA THR A 468 26.52 -15.86 12.06
C THR A 468 26.37 -15.24 10.66
N GLU A 469 26.30 -16.05 9.60
CA GLU A 469 26.20 -15.53 8.23
C GLU A 469 24.81 -14.91 7.95
N VAL A 470 23.75 -15.51 8.49
CA VAL A 470 22.39 -15.00 8.34
C VAL A 470 22.22 -13.64 9.03
N LEU A 471 22.81 -13.48 10.23
CA LEU A 471 22.76 -12.22 10.97
C LEU A 471 23.51 -11.11 10.26
N LYS A 472 24.62 -11.42 9.58
CA LYS A 472 25.37 -10.49 8.75
C LYS A 472 24.49 -9.89 7.64
N GLU A 473 23.77 -10.75 6.91
CA GLU A 473 22.88 -10.34 5.84
C GLU A 473 21.67 -9.53 6.35
N ILE A 474 21.07 -9.95 7.49
CA ILE A 474 19.97 -9.21 8.11
C ILE A 474 20.42 -7.79 8.50
N ARG A 475 21.53 -7.67 9.22
CA ARG A 475 22.06 -6.37 9.68
C ARG A 475 22.42 -5.44 8.52
N LYS A 476 23.02 -6.00 7.47
CA LYS A 476 23.35 -5.25 6.27
C LYS A 476 22.12 -4.62 5.62
N ARG A 477 21.04 -5.42 5.43
CA ARG A 477 19.79 -4.95 4.83
C ARG A 477 19.03 -3.97 5.73
N ILE A 478 19.05 -4.18 7.05
CA ILE A 478 18.50 -3.23 8.02
C ILE A 478 19.26 -1.90 7.94
N GLY A 479 20.59 -1.94 7.85
CA GLY A 479 21.44 -0.75 7.68
C GLY A 479 21.02 0.08 6.48
N PHE A 480 20.80 -0.53 5.31
CA PHE A 480 20.35 0.20 4.11
C PHE A 480 19.00 0.88 4.28
N LEU A 481 18.05 0.29 5.03
CA LEU A 481 16.78 0.95 5.32
C LEU A 481 16.97 2.17 6.25
N LEU A 482 17.91 2.10 7.17
CA LEU A 482 18.25 3.22 8.05
C LEU A 482 18.97 4.35 7.30
N ASP A 483 19.85 4.00 6.37
CA ASP A 483 20.60 4.95 5.55
C ASP A 483 19.67 5.79 4.65
N VAL A 484 18.54 5.22 4.19
CA VAL A 484 17.52 5.95 3.43
C VAL A 484 16.43 6.60 4.31
N GLY A 485 16.60 6.62 5.64
CA GLY A 485 15.70 7.31 6.57
C GLY A 485 14.37 6.62 6.83
N LEU A 486 14.29 5.27 6.75
CA LEU A 486 13.08 4.48 6.99
C LEU A 486 13.08 3.81 8.38
N ASP A 487 13.71 4.44 9.37
CA ASP A 487 13.90 3.95 10.72
C ASP A 487 12.60 3.70 11.52
N TYR A 488 11.52 4.41 11.15
CA TYR A 488 10.19 4.33 11.79
C TYR A 488 9.29 3.22 11.25
N LEU A 489 9.61 2.65 10.08
CA LEU A 489 8.82 1.55 9.51
C LEU A 489 9.04 0.26 10.30
N HIS A 490 8.15 -0.71 10.12
CA HIS A 490 8.29 -2.07 10.60
C HIS A 490 8.14 -3.09 9.45
N LEU A 491 8.77 -4.26 9.57
CA LEU A 491 8.82 -5.24 8.48
C LEU A 491 7.44 -5.80 8.09
N HIS A 492 6.49 -5.81 9.03
CA HIS A 492 5.15 -6.34 8.83
C HIS A 492 4.24 -5.39 8.01
N ARG A 493 4.63 -4.13 7.79
CA ARG A 493 3.81 -3.11 7.11
C ARG A 493 3.55 -3.51 5.66
N PRO A 494 2.27 -3.58 5.22
CA PRO A 494 1.92 -3.89 3.83
C PRO A 494 2.39 -2.79 2.88
N ILE A 495 2.96 -3.17 1.73
CA ILE A 495 3.47 -2.21 0.72
C ILE A 495 2.36 -1.27 0.22
N ARG A 496 1.14 -1.76 0.07
CA ARG A 496 -0.01 -0.95 -0.38
C ARG A 496 -0.35 0.24 0.53
N THR A 497 0.14 0.25 1.78
CA THR A 497 -0.12 1.30 2.78
C THR A 497 1.01 2.33 2.85
N LEU A 498 2.05 2.16 2.05
CA LEU A 498 3.18 3.07 1.98
C LEU A 498 2.89 4.25 1.08
N SER A 499 3.46 5.40 1.41
CA SER A 499 3.50 6.53 0.48
C SER A 499 4.39 6.21 -0.73
N GLY A 500 4.24 6.96 -1.82
CA GLY A 500 5.08 6.83 -3.01
C GLY A 500 6.56 6.94 -2.69
N GLY A 501 6.95 7.93 -1.91
CA GLY A 501 8.33 8.14 -1.48
C GLY A 501 8.86 7.03 -0.55
N GLU A 502 8.05 6.50 0.40
CA GLU A 502 8.45 5.35 1.22
C GLU A 502 8.73 4.11 0.36
N SER A 503 7.84 3.81 -0.59
CA SER A 503 8.01 2.68 -1.51
C SER A 503 9.25 2.81 -2.38
N GLN A 504 9.51 4.01 -2.90
CA GLN A 504 10.70 4.31 -3.70
C GLN A 504 11.99 4.14 -2.91
N ARG A 505 12.03 4.64 -1.66
CA ARG A 505 13.21 4.48 -0.79
C ARG A 505 13.47 3.03 -0.39
N ILE A 506 12.42 2.21 -0.20
CA ILE A 506 12.59 0.77 0.01
C ILE A 506 13.25 0.12 -1.21
N ARG A 507 12.83 0.48 -2.42
CA ARG A 507 13.47 -0.02 -3.65
C ARG A 507 14.91 0.45 -3.74
N LEU A 508 15.19 1.72 -3.43
CA LEU A 508 16.55 2.24 -3.39
C LEU A 508 17.42 1.46 -2.40
N ALA A 509 16.96 1.25 -1.16
CA ALA A 509 17.66 0.45 -0.15
C ALA A 509 17.94 -0.98 -0.64
N THR A 510 16.97 -1.61 -1.33
CA THR A 510 17.13 -2.94 -1.89
C THR A 510 18.21 -2.93 -3.01
N GLN A 511 18.20 -1.92 -3.88
CA GLN A 511 19.21 -1.80 -4.96
C GLN A 511 20.62 -1.54 -4.42
N ILE A 512 20.78 -0.67 -3.43
CA ILE A 512 22.06 -0.48 -2.72
C ILE A 512 22.54 -1.83 -2.14
N GLY A 513 21.58 -2.63 -1.63
CA GLY A 513 21.83 -3.96 -1.07
C GLY A 513 22.40 -4.97 -2.08
N THR A 514 22.06 -4.85 -3.36
CA THR A 514 22.58 -5.75 -4.41
C THR A 514 24.07 -5.52 -4.72
N GLN A 515 24.61 -4.34 -4.35
CA GLN A 515 25.99 -3.94 -4.63
C GLN A 515 26.39 -4.07 -6.11
N LEU A 516 25.45 -3.83 -7.02
CA LEU A 516 25.74 -3.79 -8.45
C LEU A 516 26.66 -2.62 -8.77
N VAL A 517 27.55 -2.84 -9.73
CA VAL A 517 28.58 -1.89 -10.19
C VAL A 517 28.44 -1.66 -11.68
N GLY A 518 28.73 -0.44 -12.14
CA GLY A 518 28.68 -0.12 -13.57
C GLY A 518 27.25 0.00 -14.11
N VAL A 519 26.28 0.29 -13.27
CA VAL A 519 24.86 0.47 -13.61
C VAL A 519 24.53 1.95 -13.68
N LEU A 520 23.58 2.32 -14.54
CA LEU A 520 22.94 3.63 -14.54
C LEU A 520 21.62 3.56 -13.79
N TYR A 521 21.54 4.20 -12.65
CA TYR A 521 20.30 4.36 -11.90
C TYR A 521 19.61 5.65 -12.29
N ILE A 522 18.29 5.58 -12.57
CA ILE A 522 17.47 6.76 -12.85
C ILE A 522 16.34 6.81 -11.80
N LEU A 523 16.28 7.91 -11.05
CA LEU A 523 15.33 8.12 -9.97
C LEU A 523 14.41 9.30 -10.28
N ASP A 524 13.12 9.16 -9.94
CA ASP A 524 12.11 10.18 -10.10
C ASP A 524 11.78 10.81 -8.75
N GLU A 525 12.20 12.04 -8.52
CA GLU A 525 11.91 12.86 -7.34
C GLU A 525 12.04 12.10 -6.00
N PRO A 526 13.20 11.50 -5.67
CA PRO A 526 13.34 10.65 -4.48
C PRO A 526 13.23 11.42 -3.15
N SER A 527 13.33 12.74 -3.14
CA SER A 527 13.19 13.59 -1.96
C SER A 527 11.73 13.83 -1.52
N ILE A 528 10.75 13.37 -2.31
CA ILE A 528 9.32 13.60 -2.04
C ILE A 528 8.91 13.12 -0.64
N GLY A 529 8.14 13.98 0.07
CA GLY A 529 7.60 13.69 1.40
C GLY A 529 8.68 13.56 2.48
N LEU A 530 9.90 14.00 2.21
CA LEU A 530 10.99 14.02 3.17
C LEU A 530 11.07 15.35 3.92
N HIS A 531 11.25 15.23 5.21
CA HIS A 531 11.70 16.35 6.01
C HIS A 531 13.18 16.66 5.67
N ALA A 532 13.59 17.93 5.72
CA ALA A 532 14.95 18.37 5.39
C ALA A 532 16.05 17.53 6.11
N ARG A 533 15.81 17.12 7.37
CA ARG A 533 16.70 16.23 8.11
C ARG A 533 16.91 14.87 7.41
N ASP A 534 15.84 14.28 6.88
CA ASP A 534 15.89 12.95 6.28
C ASP A 534 16.43 13.02 4.85
N ASN A 535 16.31 14.18 4.17
CA ASN A 535 16.90 14.45 2.86
C ASN A 535 18.43 14.34 2.86
N VAL A 536 19.08 14.80 3.92
CA VAL A 536 20.54 14.64 4.08
C VAL A 536 20.97 13.16 4.05
N LYS A 537 20.18 12.26 4.66
CA LYS A 537 20.48 10.82 4.63
C LYS A 537 20.32 10.26 3.22
N LEU A 538 19.25 10.66 2.52
CA LEU A 538 19.01 10.24 1.13
C LEU A 538 20.15 10.66 0.21
N ILE A 539 20.58 11.92 0.27
CA ILE A 539 21.70 12.44 -0.54
C ILE A 539 22.97 11.62 -0.28
N LYS A 540 23.25 11.32 0.99
CA LYS A 540 24.38 10.44 1.35
C LYS A 540 24.25 9.06 0.72
N ALA A 541 23.08 8.42 0.80
CA ALA A 541 22.82 7.10 0.24
C ALA A 541 23.02 7.08 -1.30
N LEU A 542 22.61 8.14 -2.00
CA LEU A 542 22.83 8.29 -3.45
C LEU A 542 24.32 8.49 -3.78
N LYS A 543 25.06 9.24 -2.96
CA LYS A 543 26.50 9.37 -3.09
C LYS A 543 27.22 8.05 -2.85
N ASP A 544 26.83 7.30 -1.83
CA ASP A 544 27.36 5.97 -1.55
C ASP A 544 27.10 5.01 -2.74
N LEU A 545 25.91 5.06 -3.35
CA LEU A 545 25.58 4.28 -4.55
C LEU A 545 26.44 4.68 -5.76
N ARG A 546 26.70 5.97 -5.95
CA ARG A 546 27.65 6.50 -6.97
C ARG A 546 29.08 5.99 -6.71
N ASP A 547 29.53 6.08 -5.47
CA ASP A 547 30.91 5.75 -5.07
C ASP A 547 31.22 4.25 -5.19
N LEU A 548 30.19 3.40 -5.29
CA LEU A 548 30.33 2.01 -5.71
C LEU A 548 30.72 1.85 -7.20
N GLY A 549 30.81 2.94 -7.99
CA GLY A 549 31.13 2.92 -9.42
C GLY A 549 29.90 2.91 -10.32
N ASN A 550 28.78 3.50 -9.87
CA ASN A 550 27.56 3.63 -10.63
C ASN A 550 27.34 5.06 -11.10
N SER A 551 26.60 5.21 -12.21
CA SER A 551 26.05 6.50 -12.62
C SER A 551 24.67 6.67 -12.00
N VAL A 552 24.39 7.83 -11.40
CA VAL A 552 23.10 8.09 -10.74
C VAL A 552 22.50 9.36 -11.35
N VAL A 553 21.37 9.22 -12.05
CA VAL A 553 20.62 10.34 -12.63
C VAL A 553 19.34 10.52 -11.82
N VAL A 554 19.10 11.72 -11.35
CA VAL A 554 17.96 12.06 -10.51
C VAL A 554 17.16 13.18 -11.16
N VAL A 555 15.87 12.99 -11.40
CA VAL A 555 14.96 14.09 -11.75
C VAL A 555 14.53 14.73 -10.43
N GLU A 556 14.89 16.00 -10.20
CA GLU A 556 14.69 16.64 -8.90
C GLU A 556 14.49 18.15 -8.95
N HIS A 557 13.84 18.63 -7.87
CA HIS A 557 13.60 20.06 -7.62
C HIS A 557 14.15 20.55 -6.28
N ASP A 558 14.66 19.64 -5.46
CA ASP A 558 15.20 19.94 -4.15
C ASP A 558 16.54 20.71 -4.24
N LYS A 559 16.61 21.82 -3.50
CA LYS A 559 17.78 22.72 -3.48
C LYS A 559 19.06 22.00 -3.02
N ASP A 560 18.97 21.24 -1.93
CA ASP A 560 20.13 20.57 -1.34
C ASP A 560 20.64 19.46 -2.25
N MET A 561 19.72 18.69 -2.86
CA MET A 561 20.07 17.64 -3.83
C MET A 561 20.82 18.23 -5.04
N MET A 562 20.36 19.36 -5.57
CA MET A 562 21.04 20.02 -6.69
C MET A 562 22.43 20.55 -6.31
N LEU A 563 22.56 21.19 -5.15
CA LEU A 563 23.84 21.74 -4.70
C LEU A 563 24.87 20.67 -4.32
N GLU A 564 24.42 19.51 -3.87
CA GLU A 564 25.24 18.37 -3.47
C GLU A 564 25.51 17.36 -4.61
N SER A 565 24.97 17.62 -5.81
CA SER A 565 25.21 16.81 -7.01
C SER A 565 26.59 17.10 -7.65
N ASP A 566 27.05 16.22 -8.53
CA ASP A 566 28.28 16.43 -9.29
C ASP A 566 28.03 17.22 -10.60
N TYR A 567 26.79 17.12 -11.15
CA TYR A 567 26.42 17.76 -12.41
C TYR A 567 24.92 18.08 -12.44
N ILE A 568 24.53 19.22 -13.00
CA ILE A 568 23.15 19.67 -13.12
C ILE A 568 22.81 19.91 -14.58
N ILE A 569 21.63 19.49 -15.02
CA ILE A 569 21.04 19.75 -16.33
C ILE A 569 19.69 20.42 -16.11
N ASP A 570 19.52 21.65 -16.60
CA ASP A 570 18.28 22.43 -16.48
C ASP A 570 17.53 22.44 -17.81
N ILE A 571 16.31 21.87 -17.82
CA ILE A 571 15.44 21.79 -19.00
C ILE A 571 14.37 22.86 -18.93
N GLY A 572 14.26 23.64 -20.00
CA GLY A 572 13.32 24.76 -20.06
C GLY A 572 13.23 25.38 -21.45
N PRO A 573 13.03 26.73 -21.53
CA PRO A 573 12.85 27.69 -20.45
C PRO A 573 11.46 27.70 -19.81
N GLY A 574 10.45 27.13 -20.46
CA GLY A 574 9.05 27.04 -20.02
C GLY A 574 8.53 25.61 -19.97
N ALA A 575 7.20 25.47 -19.91
CA ALA A 575 6.50 24.18 -19.90
C ALA A 575 5.95 23.82 -21.29
N GLY A 576 5.62 22.56 -21.53
CA GLY A 576 5.02 22.08 -22.78
C GLY A 576 5.78 22.51 -24.03
N ARG A 577 5.09 23.16 -24.96
CA ARG A 577 5.70 23.65 -26.21
C ARG A 577 6.76 24.75 -26.03
N HIS A 578 6.76 25.43 -24.86
CA HIS A 578 7.77 26.44 -24.53
C HIS A 578 8.98 25.83 -23.80
N GLY A 579 8.92 24.55 -23.44
CA GLY A 579 10.01 23.79 -22.84
C GLY A 579 10.85 23.01 -23.87
N GLY A 580 11.48 21.95 -23.43
CA GLY A 580 12.17 20.97 -24.27
C GLY A 580 13.55 21.35 -24.76
N SER A 581 14.18 22.37 -24.18
CA SER A 581 15.57 22.78 -24.50
C SER A 581 16.45 22.72 -23.26
N VAL A 582 17.74 22.46 -23.43
CA VAL A 582 18.73 22.60 -22.35
C VAL A 582 19.01 24.09 -22.17
N VAL A 583 18.71 24.62 -20.98
CA VAL A 583 18.89 26.06 -20.66
C VAL A 583 20.24 26.30 -20.00
N ALA A 584 20.66 25.38 -19.15
CA ALA A 584 21.94 25.46 -18.44
C ALA A 584 22.40 24.03 -18.09
N GLU A 585 23.71 23.84 -18.07
CA GLU A 585 24.32 22.58 -17.62
C GLU A 585 25.71 22.85 -17.02
N GLY A 586 26.18 21.97 -16.17
CA GLY A 586 27.52 22.02 -15.57
C GLY A 586 27.57 21.56 -14.12
N ASP A 587 28.76 21.63 -13.55
CA ASP A 587 28.92 21.46 -12.09
C ASP A 587 28.22 22.57 -11.32
N PRO A 588 27.83 22.36 -10.06
CA PRO A 588 27.06 23.33 -9.27
C PRO A 588 27.68 24.73 -9.23
N GLU A 589 29.01 24.85 -9.16
CA GLU A 589 29.68 26.14 -9.10
C GLU A 589 29.54 26.97 -10.38
N LYS A 590 29.65 26.30 -11.54
CA LYS A 590 29.40 26.92 -12.86
C LYS A 590 27.92 27.19 -13.07
N PHE A 591 27.06 26.26 -12.66
CA PHE A 591 25.62 26.36 -12.79
C PHE A 591 25.06 27.59 -12.06
N LEU A 592 25.50 27.89 -10.83
CA LEU A 592 25.07 29.06 -10.05
C LEU A 592 25.39 30.40 -10.71
N LYS A 593 26.37 30.43 -11.63
CA LYS A 593 26.75 31.64 -12.38
C LYS A 593 25.87 31.89 -13.60
N ASN A 594 25.04 30.90 -13.99
CA ASN A 594 24.16 30.97 -15.14
C ASN A 594 22.95 31.90 -14.87
N ASN A 595 22.30 32.36 -15.94
CA ASN A 595 21.10 33.22 -15.89
C ASN A 595 19.78 32.44 -15.97
N SER A 596 19.80 31.10 -15.89
CA SER A 596 18.56 30.31 -15.86
C SER A 596 17.70 30.62 -14.62
N THR A 597 16.40 30.37 -14.71
CA THR A 597 15.47 30.61 -13.59
C THR A 597 15.88 29.78 -12.39
N THR A 598 16.22 28.50 -12.58
CA THR A 598 16.69 27.60 -11.54
C THR A 598 17.97 28.12 -10.87
N ALA A 599 18.96 28.56 -11.66
CA ALA A 599 20.21 29.11 -11.12
C ALA A 599 19.99 30.38 -10.30
N LYS A 600 19.04 31.24 -10.68
CA LYS A 600 18.67 32.44 -9.92
C LYS A 600 18.07 32.12 -8.56
N TYR A 601 17.19 31.10 -8.49
CA TYR A 601 16.62 30.66 -7.20
C TYR A 601 17.70 30.01 -6.31
N LEU A 602 18.53 29.14 -6.86
CA LEU A 602 19.60 28.48 -6.11
C LEU A 602 20.64 29.46 -5.59
N SER A 603 21.00 30.50 -6.37
CA SER A 603 21.96 31.53 -5.97
C SER A 603 21.36 32.60 -5.04
N GLY A 604 20.07 32.55 -4.72
CA GLY A 604 19.38 33.56 -3.89
C GLY A 604 19.10 34.89 -4.59
N LYS A 605 19.35 34.98 -5.91
CA LYS A 605 18.99 36.21 -6.70
C LYS A 605 17.47 36.32 -6.89
N LEU A 606 16.76 35.21 -6.91
CA LEU A 606 15.32 35.15 -6.84
C LEU A 606 14.95 34.36 -5.57
N GLY A 607 13.87 34.76 -4.92
CA GLY A 607 13.33 34.11 -3.75
C GLY A 607 11.81 34.18 -3.76
N ILE A 608 11.16 33.25 -3.06
CA ILE A 608 9.71 33.28 -2.87
C ILE A 608 9.43 34.32 -1.77
N ASN A 609 8.70 35.36 -2.14
CA ASN A 609 8.32 36.44 -1.22
C ASN A 609 7.28 35.92 -0.22
N TYR A 610 7.45 36.22 1.04
CA TYR A 610 6.47 35.93 2.09
C TYR A 610 6.22 37.20 2.95
N SER A 611 4.99 37.31 3.47
CA SER A 611 4.63 38.41 4.36
C SER A 611 5.20 38.20 5.75
N LYS A 612 5.89 39.15 6.30
CA LYS A 612 6.31 39.14 7.71
C LYS A 612 5.13 39.43 8.67
N GLN A 613 4.04 40.02 8.17
CA GLN A 613 2.82 40.22 8.93
C GLN A 613 1.95 38.95 8.81
N ARG A 614 1.82 38.23 9.93
CA ARG A 614 1.01 37.01 9.98
C ARG A 614 -0.47 37.35 10.22
N ARG A 615 -1.38 36.67 9.51
CA ARG A 615 -2.81 36.81 9.74
C ARG A 615 -3.18 36.22 11.11
N LYS A 616 -4.05 36.95 11.83
CA LYS A 616 -4.60 36.48 13.11
C LYS A 616 -5.83 35.58 12.92
N GLY A 617 -6.31 35.47 11.68
CA GLY A 617 -7.55 34.78 11.35
C GLY A 617 -8.80 35.49 11.89
N SER A 618 -9.91 34.74 11.96
CA SER A 618 -11.19 35.23 12.49
C SER A 618 -11.22 35.43 14.02
N GLY A 619 -10.17 34.98 14.73
CA GLY A 619 -10.16 34.85 16.20
C GLY A 619 -10.75 33.53 16.72
N GLU A 620 -11.45 32.79 15.89
CA GLU A 620 -12.04 31.48 16.18
C GLU A 620 -11.09 30.33 15.78
N SER A 621 -11.33 29.14 16.29
CA SER A 621 -10.47 28.00 16.01
C SER A 621 -11.22 26.68 16.03
N LEU A 622 -10.84 25.77 15.14
CA LEU A 622 -11.19 24.36 15.21
C LEU A 622 -10.26 23.69 16.22
N LYS A 623 -10.83 22.94 17.20
CA LYS A 623 -10.06 22.27 18.25
C LYS A 623 -10.39 20.80 18.29
N LEU A 624 -9.41 19.94 18.06
CA LEU A 624 -9.46 18.51 18.26
C LEU A 624 -8.70 18.14 19.53
N THR A 625 -9.33 17.43 20.46
CA THR A 625 -8.74 17.10 21.76
C THR A 625 -8.55 15.59 21.89
N GLY A 626 -7.40 15.19 22.41
CA GLY A 626 -7.14 13.82 22.85
C GLY A 626 -7.03 12.80 21.74
N ALA A 627 -6.45 13.12 20.61
CA ALA A 627 -6.20 12.16 19.53
C ALA A 627 -5.15 11.11 19.93
N THR A 628 -5.51 9.80 19.84
CA THR A 628 -4.69 8.67 20.30
C THR A 628 -4.54 7.56 19.26
N GLY A 629 -4.90 7.81 17.99
CA GLY A 629 -4.77 6.83 16.91
C GLY A 629 -3.30 6.51 16.58
N ASN A 630 -3.02 5.27 16.21
CA ASN A 630 -1.69 4.78 15.81
C ASN A 630 -0.58 5.20 16.79
N ASN A 631 0.36 6.06 16.34
CA ASN A 631 1.46 6.53 17.19
C ASN A 631 1.16 7.82 17.96
N LEU A 632 -0.04 8.42 17.84
CA LEU A 632 -0.41 9.65 18.52
C LEU A 632 -0.53 9.47 20.03
N LYS A 633 -0.01 10.42 20.80
CA LYS A 633 0.07 10.37 22.28
C LYS A 633 -0.79 11.46 22.91
N ASN A 634 -2.12 11.29 22.84
CA ASN A 634 -3.11 12.22 23.40
C ASN A 634 -2.88 13.66 22.90
N VAL A 635 -2.94 13.83 21.56
CA VAL A 635 -2.61 15.10 20.92
C VAL A 635 -3.80 16.05 20.91
N ASP A 636 -3.57 17.30 21.31
CA ASP A 636 -4.54 18.39 21.24
C ASP A 636 -4.15 19.37 20.12
N LEU A 637 -4.93 19.36 19.04
CA LEU A 637 -4.71 20.20 17.86
C LEU A 637 -5.64 21.42 17.87
N LYS A 638 -5.05 22.60 17.69
CA LYS A 638 -5.79 23.85 17.51
C LYS A 638 -5.42 24.46 16.17
N ILE A 639 -6.42 24.75 15.33
CA ILE A 639 -6.25 25.37 14.01
C ILE A 639 -7.01 26.69 14.01
N PRO A 640 -6.33 27.85 13.88
CA PRO A 640 -6.98 29.16 13.73
C PRO A 640 -7.76 29.21 12.41
N LEU A 641 -9.00 29.65 12.43
CA LEU A 641 -9.81 29.80 11.22
C LEU A 641 -9.46 31.07 10.45
N GLY A 642 -9.55 31.02 9.11
CA GLY A 642 -9.17 32.12 8.23
C GLY A 642 -7.66 32.32 8.12
N THR A 643 -6.87 31.26 8.25
CA THR A 643 -5.39 31.29 8.15
C THR A 643 -4.86 30.23 7.20
N LEU A 644 -3.63 30.42 6.74
CA LEU A 644 -2.81 29.35 6.15
C LEU A 644 -2.05 28.66 7.28
N THR A 645 -2.51 27.46 7.66
CA THR A 645 -1.90 26.66 8.72
C THR A 645 -1.09 25.51 8.11
N CYS A 646 0.17 25.35 8.52
CA CYS A 646 1.05 24.29 8.08
C CYS A 646 1.23 23.23 9.17
N ILE A 647 0.97 21.95 8.83
CA ILE A 647 1.31 20.80 9.65
C ILE A 647 2.63 20.23 9.14
N THR A 648 3.64 20.25 10.00
CA THR A 648 5.00 19.82 9.65
C THR A 648 5.54 18.81 10.66
N GLY A 649 6.73 18.32 10.45
CA GLY A 649 7.42 17.35 11.31
C GLY A 649 8.12 16.26 10.54
N VAL A 650 9.00 15.52 11.19
CA VAL A 650 9.78 14.43 10.58
C VAL A 650 8.88 13.35 9.98
N SER A 651 9.44 12.56 9.05
CA SER A 651 8.72 11.44 8.44
C SER A 651 8.28 10.43 9.50
N GLY A 652 7.02 9.94 9.40
CA GLY A 652 6.45 9.03 10.41
C GLY A 652 6.09 9.65 11.76
N SER A 653 6.12 10.98 11.93
CA SER A 653 5.78 11.64 13.20
C SER A 653 4.29 11.59 13.58
N GLY A 654 3.41 11.19 12.65
CA GLY A 654 1.97 11.06 12.87
C GLY A 654 1.11 12.11 12.19
N LYS A 655 1.65 12.90 11.25
CA LYS A 655 0.91 13.93 10.49
C LYS A 655 -0.32 13.37 9.79
N SER A 656 -0.16 12.32 8.97
CA SER A 656 -1.26 11.70 8.23
C SER A 656 -2.29 11.07 9.17
N THR A 657 -1.83 10.43 10.27
CA THR A 657 -2.71 9.88 11.30
C THR A 657 -3.58 10.96 11.95
N LEU A 658 -2.99 12.13 12.27
CA LEU A 658 -3.71 13.23 12.89
C LEU A 658 -4.71 13.88 11.92
N ILE A 659 -4.33 14.10 10.66
CA ILE A 659 -5.14 14.84 9.70
C ILE A 659 -6.05 13.92 8.88
N HIS A 660 -5.50 12.93 8.15
CA HIS A 660 -6.27 12.10 7.21
C HIS A 660 -7.06 10.97 7.88
N GLU A 661 -6.54 10.41 8.98
CA GLU A 661 -7.19 9.29 9.66
C GLU A 661 -8.02 9.72 10.89
N THR A 662 -7.82 10.93 11.41
CA THR A 662 -8.57 11.45 12.56
C THR A 662 -9.40 12.67 12.20
N LEU A 663 -8.80 13.82 11.88
CA LEU A 663 -9.51 15.08 11.67
C LEU A 663 -10.44 15.05 10.44
N PHE A 664 -9.93 14.64 9.28
CA PHE A 664 -10.70 14.63 8.04
C PHE A 664 -11.92 13.69 8.11
N PRO A 665 -11.83 12.45 8.62
CA PRO A 665 -13.01 11.60 8.79
C PRO A 665 -14.08 12.21 9.72
N ILE A 666 -13.69 12.92 10.79
CA ILE A 666 -14.64 13.63 11.66
C ILE A 666 -15.41 14.68 10.85
N LEU A 667 -14.66 15.55 10.12
CA LEU A 667 -15.25 16.58 9.30
C LEU A 667 -16.13 15.99 8.18
N ASN A 668 -15.68 14.95 7.53
CA ASN A 668 -16.37 14.28 6.43
C ASN A 668 -17.66 13.59 6.92
N LYS A 669 -17.62 13.01 8.13
CA LYS A 669 -18.82 12.43 8.79
C LYS A 669 -19.84 13.53 9.13
N TYR A 670 -19.39 14.67 9.63
CA TYR A 670 -20.26 15.79 10.02
C TYR A 670 -20.94 16.44 8.80
N PHE A 671 -20.18 16.76 7.73
CA PHE A 671 -20.69 17.50 6.57
C PHE A 671 -21.35 16.63 5.51
N TYR A 672 -20.89 15.37 5.34
CA TYR A 672 -21.28 14.51 4.20
C TYR A 672 -21.82 13.14 4.63
N ASN A 673 -22.01 12.91 5.92
CA ASN A 673 -22.43 11.61 6.47
C ASN A 673 -21.56 10.44 5.98
N SER A 674 -20.24 10.69 5.86
CA SER A 674 -19.29 9.66 5.48
C SER A 674 -19.25 8.53 6.49
N ARG A 675 -19.04 7.30 6.00
CA ARG A 675 -18.99 6.08 6.83
C ARG A 675 -17.62 5.81 7.43
N THR A 676 -16.60 6.52 6.97
CA THR A 676 -15.23 6.34 7.47
C THR A 676 -15.20 6.76 8.95
N GLU A 677 -14.91 5.79 9.82
CA GLU A 677 -14.78 6.09 11.25
C GLU A 677 -13.44 6.75 11.53
N PRO A 678 -13.45 7.87 12.27
CA PRO A 678 -12.22 8.50 12.70
C PRO A 678 -11.48 7.65 13.73
N LEU A 679 -10.16 7.78 13.79
CA LEU A 679 -9.38 7.18 14.86
C LEU A 679 -9.75 7.79 16.22
N ALA A 680 -9.37 7.08 17.30
CA ALA A 680 -9.73 7.43 18.67
C ALA A 680 -9.31 8.85 19.07
N HIS A 681 -10.27 9.63 19.53
CA HIS A 681 -10.14 11.00 20.02
C HIS A 681 -11.18 11.27 21.13
N LYS A 682 -11.04 12.37 21.85
CA LYS A 682 -11.97 12.73 22.92
C LYS A 682 -13.11 13.61 22.44
N SER A 683 -12.81 14.74 21.81
CA SER A 683 -13.82 15.71 21.36
C SER A 683 -13.28 16.60 20.25
N ILE A 684 -14.20 17.24 19.51
CA ILE A 684 -13.90 18.28 18.55
C ILE A 684 -14.89 19.46 18.79
N GLU A 685 -14.36 20.68 18.66
CA GLU A 685 -15.10 21.93 18.82
C GLU A 685 -14.92 22.83 17.59
N GLY A 686 -15.93 23.63 17.24
CA GLY A 686 -15.85 24.62 16.15
C GLY A 686 -16.29 24.11 14.77
N LEU A 687 -16.98 22.97 14.70
CA LEU A 687 -17.52 22.42 13.44
C LEU A 687 -18.59 23.33 12.81
N ASP A 688 -19.37 24.00 13.63
CA ASP A 688 -20.43 24.93 13.23
C ASP A 688 -19.92 26.23 12.59
N LEU A 689 -18.62 26.52 12.73
CA LEU A 689 -17.96 27.68 12.15
C LEU A 689 -17.54 27.46 10.69
N ILE A 690 -17.66 26.25 10.18
CA ILE A 690 -17.24 25.78 8.86
C ILE A 690 -18.47 25.37 8.05
N ASP A 691 -18.50 25.68 6.74
CA ASP A 691 -19.60 25.29 5.85
C ASP A 691 -19.37 23.95 5.16
N LYS A 692 -18.13 23.66 4.80
CA LYS A 692 -17.71 22.43 4.10
C LYS A 692 -16.23 22.17 4.26
N VAL A 693 -15.85 20.90 4.11
CA VAL A 693 -14.46 20.47 4.04
C VAL A 693 -14.12 19.98 2.62
N ILE A 694 -12.95 20.30 2.15
CA ILE A 694 -12.43 19.86 0.85
C ILE A 694 -11.03 19.31 1.05
N GLU A 695 -10.84 18.03 0.74
CA GLU A 695 -9.52 17.41 0.70
C GLU A 695 -8.98 17.43 -0.73
N VAL A 696 -7.74 17.86 -0.88
CA VAL A 696 -7.01 17.92 -2.14
C VAL A 696 -5.75 17.07 -1.98
N ASP A 697 -5.86 15.80 -2.32
CA ASP A 697 -4.80 14.80 -2.24
C ASP A 697 -4.17 14.54 -3.62
N GLN A 698 -3.08 13.76 -3.64
CA GLN A 698 -2.34 13.38 -4.85
C GLN A 698 -2.98 12.22 -5.63
N SER A 699 -4.13 11.70 -5.20
CA SER A 699 -4.80 10.60 -5.89
C SER A 699 -5.22 11.02 -7.31
N PRO A 700 -5.17 10.09 -8.29
CA PRO A 700 -5.56 10.39 -9.67
C PRO A 700 -6.99 10.96 -9.76
N ILE A 701 -7.24 11.88 -10.69
CA ILE A 701 -8.57 12.43 -10.96
C ILE A 701 -9.54 11.42 -11.61
N GLY A 702 -9.06 10.21 -11.87
CA GLY A 702 -9.83 9.08 -12.38
C GLY A 702 -8.95 7.88 -12.67
N ARG A 703 -9.56 6.70 -12.64
CA ARG A 703 -8.85 5.42 -12.79
C ARG A 703 -8.83 4.88 -14.24
N THR A 704 -9.51 5.55 -15.15
CA THR A 704 -9.65 5.09 -16.53
C THR A 704 -9.13 6.14 -17.53
N PRO A 705 -8.71 5.74 -18.74
CA PRO A 705 -8.31 6.68 -19.79
C PRO A 705 -9.42 7.64 -20.26
N ARG A 706 -10.67 7.41 -19.87
CA ARG A 706 -11.80 8.31 -20.16
C ARG A 706 -11.86 9.52 -19.26
N SER A 707 -11.22 9.45 -18.07
CA SER A 707 -11.11 10.60 -17.17
C SER A 707 -10.02 11.54 -17.67
N ASN A 708 -10.28 12.83 -17.67
CA ASN A 708 -9.35 13.87 -18.09
C ASN A 708 -9.66 15.22 -17.40
N PRO A 709 -8.79 16.23 -17.47
CA PRO A 709 -9.00 17.54 -16.87
C PRO A 709 -10.32 18.20 -17.26
N ALA A 710 -10.72 18.11 -18.54
CA ALA A 710 -11.97 18.72 -19.00
C ALA A 710 -13.22 18.09 -18.41
N THR A 711 -13.22 16.76 -18.22
CA THR A 711 -14.35 16.05 -17.58
C THR A 711 -14.39 16.31 -16.09
N TYR A 712 -13.23 16.33 -15.40
CA TYR A 712 -13.15 16.51 -13.96
C TYR A 712 -13.58 17.92 -13.54
N THR A 713 -13.13 18.97 -14.24
CA THR A 713 -13.54 20.36 -13.99
C THR A 713 -14.98 20.65 -14.43
N GLY A 714 -15.62 19.72 -15.15
CA GLY A 714 -16.95 19.87 -15.70
C GLY A 714 -17.03 20.86 -16.88
N VAL A 715 -15.90 21.35 -17.40
CA VAL A 715 -15.88 22.24 -18.58
C VAL A 715 -16.32 21.53 -19.85
N PHE A 716 -16.07 20.20 -19.90
CA PHE A 716 -16.46 19.39 -21.04
C PHE A 716 -17.98 19.35 -21.28
N THR A 717 -18.79 19.50 -20.24
CA THR A 717 -20.24 19.61 -20.36
C THR A 717 -20.62 20.87 -21.13
N ASP A 718 -20.05 22.02 -20.75
CA ASP A 718 -20.31 23.29 -21.42
C ASP A 718 -19.80 23.27 -22.90
N ILE A 719 -18.67 22.61 -23.15
CA ILE A 719 -18.13 22.40 -24.51
C ILE A 719 -19.10 21.56 -25.36
N ARG A 720 -19.61 20.46 -24.84
CA ARG A 720 -20.58 19.60 -25.55
C ARG A 720 -21.87 20.35 -25.86
N ASP A 721 -22.34 21.16 -24.92
CA ASP A 721 -23.53 22.00 -25.11
C ASP A 721 -23.29 23.02 -26.20
N LEU A 722 -22.13 23.67 -26.25
CA LEU A 722 -21.75 24.59 -27.34
C LEU A 722 -21.78 23.87 -28.71
N PHE A 723 -21.14 22.69 -28.80
CA PHE A 723 -21.12 21.93 -30.06
C PHE A 723 -22.53 21.50 -30.50
N SER A 724 -23.43 21.13 -29.60
CA SER A 724 -24.81 20.78 -29.93
C SER A 724 -25.65 21.95 -30.47
N GLN A 725 -25.23 23.19 -30.19
CA GLN A 725 -25.92 24.38 -30.65
C GLN A 725 -25.45 24.89 -32.02
N LEU A 726 -24.37 24.32 -32.53
CA LEU A 726 -23.86 24.68 -33.86
C LEU A 726 -24.88 24.36 -34.98
N PRO A 727 -24.95 25.18 -36.03
CA PRO A 727 -25.91 24.99 -37.16
C PRO A 727 -25.85 23.58 -37.74
N GLU A 728 -24.65 23.05 -37.96
CA GLU A 728 -24.43 21.72 -38.51
C GLU A 728 -24.93 20.61 -37.59
N ALA A 729 -24.70 20.73 -36.28
CA ALA A 729 -25.21 19.78 -35.29
C ALA A 729 -26.75 19.79 -35.23
N LYS A 730 -27.38 20.98 -35.31
CA LYS A 730 -28.84 21.15 -35.33
C LYS A 730 -29.46 20.53 -36.57
N ILE A 731 -28.88 20.76 -37.77
CA ILE A 731 -29.36 20.19 -39.03
C ILE A 731 -29.35 18.67 -38.97
N ARG A 732 -28.32 18.08 -38.34
CA ARG A 732 -28.19 16.62 -38.19
C ARG A 732 -28.95 16.05 -36.98
N GLY A 733 -29.62 16.88 -36.19
CA GLY A 733 -30.35 16.50 -34.97
C GLY A 733 -29.46 16.01 -33.84
N TYR A 734 -28.17 16.43 -33.79
CA TYR A 734 -27.22 16.02 -32.82
C TYR A 734 -27.41 16.77 -31.49
N LYS A 735 -27.69 16.03 -30.41
CA LYS A 735 -27.80 16.55 -29.05
C LYS A 735 -26.45 16.48 -28.34
N SER A 736 -26.34 17.12 -27.19
CA SER A 736 -25.11 17.13 -26.34
C SER A 736 -24.52 15.72 -26.05
N GLY A 737 -25.39 14.69 -25.96
CA GLY A 737 -24.98 13.29 -25.79
C GLY A 737 -24.14 12.75 -26.96
N ARG A 738 -24.36 13.24 -28.19
CA ARG A 738 -23.59 12.84 -29.38
C ARG A 738 -22.10 13.20 -29.26
N PHE A 739 -21.81 14.30 -28.57
CA PHE A 739 -20.46 14.80 -28.32
C PHE A 739 -19.82 14.25 -27.05
N SER A 740 -20.45 13.23 -26.43
CA SER A 740 -19.88 12.52 -25.27
C SER A 740 -19.15 11.25 -25.74
N PHE A 741 -17.90 11.09 -25.36
CA PHE A 741 -17.17 9.85 -25.60
C PHE A 741 -17.56 8.71 -24.63
N ASN A 742 -18.39 8.99 -23.63
CA ASN A 742 -18.89 7.97 -22.67
C ASN A 742 -20.23 7.36 -23.11
N VAL A 743 -20.93 7.97 -24.07
CA VAL A 743 -22.28 7.57 -24.53
C VAL A 743 -22.21 6.99 -25.94
N LYS A 744 -22.95 5.91 -26.21
CA LYS A 744 -23.07 5.31 -27.54
C LYS A 744 -23.67 6.31 -28.55
N GLY A 745 -23.28 6.18 -29.80
CA GLY A 745 -23.79 6.98 -30.92
C GLY A 745 -22.79 7.96 -31.54
N GLY A 746 -22.00 8.67 -30.73
CA GLY A 746 -20.97 9.60 -31.21
C GLY A 746 -19.54 9.15 -31.00
N ARG A 747 -19.33 8.22 -30.09
CA ARG A 747 -18.00 7.69 -29.71
C ARG A 747 -17.51 6.65 -30.75
N CYS A 748 -16.21 6.42 -30.74
CA CYS A 748 -15.65 5.24 -31.42
C CYS A 748 -16.04 3.99 -30.63
N GLU A 749 -16.74 3.05 -31.25
CA GLU A 749 -17.20 1.83 -30.56
C GLU A 749 -16.07 0.81 -30.40
N THR A 750 -14.99 0.86 -31.19
CA THR A 750 -13.82 -0.03 -31.05
C THR A 750 -13.07 0.17 -29.71
N CYS A 751 -12.82 1.41 -29.31
CA CYS A 751 -12.19 1.77 -28.04
C CYS A 751 -13.20 2.28 -27.00
N GLU A 752 -14.49 2.23 -27.33
CA GLU A 752 -15.58 2.75 -26.49
C GLU A 752 -15.36 4.18 -25.99
N GLY A 753 -14.72 5.01 -26.81
CA GLY A 753 -14.42 6.42 -26.50
C GLY A 753 -13.17 6.64 -25.62
N ALA A 754 -12.42 5.59 -25.28
CA ALA A 754 -11.17 5.73 -24.53
C ALA A 754 -10.04 6.37 -25.37
N GLY A 755 -10.06 6.19 -26.70
CA GLY A 755 -8.98 6.60 -27.60
C GLY A 755 -7.81 5.63 -27.62
N LEU A 756 -7.68 4.83 -26.57
CA LEU A 756 -6.62 3.84 -26.36
C LEU A 756 -7.24 2.45 -26.21
N ARG A 757 -6.47 1.42 -26.47
CA ARG A 757 -6.78 0.03 -26.14
C ARG A 757 -5.77 -0.49 -25.11
N LEU A 758 -6.27 -1.14 -24.09
CA LEU A 758 -5.46 -1.84 -23.12
C LEU A 758 -5.00 -3.17 -23.70
N ILE A 759 -3.70 -3.43 -23.65
CA ILE A 759 -3.11 -4.73 -23.91
C ILE A 759 -2.65 -5.26 -22.56
N GLU A 760 -3.40 -6.23 -22.02
CA GLU A 760 -3.06 -6.91 -20.79
C GLU A 760 -1.87 -7.85 -21.01
N MET A 761 -0.84 -7.75 -20.17
CA MET A 761 0.36 -8.56 -20.24
C MET A 761 0.51 -9.37 -18.95
N GLU A 762 0.63 -10.71 -19.08
CA GLU A 762 0.66 -11.61 -17.91
C GLU A 762 1.88 -11.40 -16.99
N PHE A 763 3.02 -10.96 -17.52
CA PHE A 763 4.30 -10.83 -16.79
C PHE A 763 4.90 -9.42 -16.79
N LEU A 764 4.32 -8.47 -17.50
CA LEU A 764 4.77 -7.09 -17.62
C LEU A 764 3.61 -6.14 -17.27
N PRO A 765 3.89 -4.87 -16.98
CA PRO A 765 2.83 -3.87 -16.82
C PRO A 765 1.98 -3.77 -18.09
N ASP A 766 0.67 -3.61 -17.91
CA ASP A 766 -0.28 -3.40 -18.99
C ASP A 766 0.09 -2.17 -19.83
N ILE A 767 -0.04 -2.28 -21.15
CA ILE A 767 0.31 -1.21 -22.09
C ILE A 767 -0.95 -0.66 -22.75
N TYR A 768 -1.03 0.66 -22.83
CA TYR A 768 -2.07 1.36 -23.59
C TYR A 768 -1.54 1.76 -24.98
N VAL A 769 -2.21 1.30 -26.03
CA VAL A 769 -1.86 1.66 -27.42
C VAL A 769 -2.98 2.50 -28.06
N PRO A 770 -2.68 3.45 -28.96
CA PRO A 770 -3.68 4.20 -29.69
C PRO A 770 -4.66 3.29 -30.44
N CYS A 771 -5.94 3.60 -30.39
CA CYS A 771 -6.96 2.84 -31.11
C CYS A 771 -6.76 2.97 -32.64
N GLU A 772 -6.59 1.88 -33.33
CA GLU A 772 -6.36 1.84 -34.81
C GLU A 772 -7.51 2.49 -35.60
N THR A 773 -8.77 2.32 -35.15
CA THR A 773 -9.96 2.82 -35.84
C THR A 773 -10.07 4.34 -35.76
N CYS A 774 -9.96 4.93 -34.56
CA CYS A 774 -10.10 6.36 -34.36
C CYS A 774 -8.76 7.12 -34.24
N LYS A 775 -7.64 6.41 -34.24
CA LYS A 775 -6.28 6.98 -34.13
C LYS A 775 -6.16 7.96 -32.93
N GLY A 776 -6.67 7.55 -31.78
CA GLY A 776 -6.68 8.36 -30.57
C GLY A 776 -7.83 9.37 -30.44
N LYS A 777 -8.58 9.66 -31.51
CA LYS A 777 -9.58 10.75 -31.55
C LYS A 777 -10.86 10.52 -30.74
N ARG A 778 -11.08 9.32 -30.17
CA ARG A 778 -12.21 8.96 -29.26
C ARG A 778 -13.60 8.90 -29.93
N TYR A 779 -13.82 9.53 -31.08
CA TYR A 779 -15.11 9.69 -31.74
C TYR A 779 -15.15 8.99 -33.09
N ASN A 780 -16.39 8.77 -33.59
CA ASN A 780 -16.61 8.35 -34.97
C ASN A 780 -16.43 9.54 -35.94
N ARG A 781 -16.25 9.22 -37.22
CA ARG A 781 -15.98 10.21 -38.27
C ARG A 781 -17.06 11.29 -38.36
N GLU A 782 -18.32 10.89 -38.29
CA GLU A 782 -19.47 11.81 -38.44
C GLU A 782 -19.54 12.88 -37.34
N THR A 783 -19.21 12.52 -36.11
CA THR A 783 -19.14 13.47 -34.98
C THR A 783 -17.99 14.47 -35.15
N LEU A 784 -16.86 14.03 -35.73
CA LEU A 784 -15.68 14.87 -35.96
C LEU A 784 -15.87 15.88 -37.14
N GLU A 785 -16.90 15.70 -37.97
CA GLU A 785 -17.23 16.65 -39.05
C GLU A 785 -17.78 17.97 -38.50
N VAL A 786 -18.48 17.95 -37.34
CA VAL A 786 -18.99 19.18 -36.70
C VAL A 786 -17.85 19.99 -36.14
N ARG A 787 -17.71 21.23 -36.53
CA ARG A 787 -16.57 22.10 -36.20
C ARG A 787 -17.01 23.45 -35.64
N PHE A 788 -16.33 23.88 -34.58
CA PHE A 788 -16.38 25.21 -33.99
C PHE A 788 -15.08 25.96 -34.26
N LYS A 789 -15.13 27.14 -34.90
CA LYS A 789 -13.92 27.87 -35.34
C LYS A 789 -12.90 26.97 -36.08
N GLY A 790 -13.39 26.03 -36.92
CA GLY A 790 -12.56 25.10 -37.69
C GLY A 790 -12.04 23.87 -36.95
N LYS A 791 -12.28 23.72 -35.65
CA LYS A 791 -11.81 22.62 -34.81
C LYS A 791 -12.96 21.66 -34.48
N SER A 792 -12.70 20.36 -34.58
CA SER A 792 -13.59 19.31 -34.09
C SER A 792 -13.52 19.19 -32.54
N ILE A 793 -14.46 18.45 -31.97
CA ILE A 793 -14.46 18.23 -30.50
C ILE A 793 -13.22 17.45 -30.03
N SER A 794 -12.64 16.58 -30.85
CA SER A 794 -11.37 15.92 -30.55
C SER A 794 -10.20 16.92 -30.56
N ASP A 795 -10.13 17.80 -31.58
CA ASP A 795 -9.10 18.82 -31.66
C ASP A 795 -9.15 19.77 -30.47
N VAL A 796 -10.34 20.02 -29.90
CA VAL A 796 -10.52 20.84 -28.70
C VAL A 796 -9.98 20.10 -27.45
N LEU A 797 -10.18 18.78 -27.36
CA LEU A 797 -9.61 17.98 -26.27
C LEU A 797 -8.07 17.92 -26.33
N ASP A 798 -7.51 17.98 -27.54
CA ASP A 798 -6.07 17.97 -27.76
C ASP A 798 -5.40 19.34 -27.50
N MET A 799 -6.20 20.43 -27.41
CA MET A 799 -5.66 21.75 -27.07
C MET A 799 -5.08 21.79 -25.66
N THR A 800 -3.94 22.48 -25.52
CA THR A 800 -3.44 22.86 -24.19
C THR A 800 -4.39 23.85 -23.52
N VAL A 801 -4.30 23.97 -22.18
CA VAL A 801 -5.09 24.95 -21.43
C VAL A 801 -4.83 26.36 -21.93
N GLU A 802 -3.56 26.71 -22.23
CA GLU A 802 -3.16 28.01 -22.79
C GLU A 802 -3.86 28.30 -24.13
N GLU A 803 -3.85 27.33 -25.05
CA GLU A 803 -4.54 27.45 -26.35
C GLU A 803 -6.05 27.56 -26.18
N ALA A 804 -6.62 26.79 -25.27
CA ALA A 804 -8.05 26.77 -25.02
C ALA A 804 -8.56 28.09 -24.42
N VAL A 805 -7.78 28.78 -23.57
CA VAL A 805 -8.11 30.13 -23.05
C VAL A 805 -8.30 31.10 -24.20
N THR A 806 -7.36 31.11 -25.14
CA THR A 806 -7.43 31.99 -26.32
C THR A 806 -8.59 31.58 -27.25
N PHE A 807 -8.78 30.26 -27.45
CA PHE A 807 -9.83 29.74 -28.36
C PHE A 807 -11.25 30.05 -27.86
N PHE A 808 -11.49 29.97 -26.54
CA PHE A 808 -12.78 30.20 -25.90
C PHE A 808 -12.93 31.58 -25.27
N GLU A 809 -12.14 32.61 -25.66
CA GLU A 809 -12.19 33.98 -25.12
C GLU A 809 -13.59 34.57 -25.05
N ASN A 810 -14.44 34.27 -26.07
CA ASN A 810 -15.80 34.76 -26.18
C ASN A 810 -16.87 33.78 -25.62
N GLN A 811 -16.46 32.79 -24.78
CA GLN A 811 -17.35 31.82 -24.16
C GLN A 811 -17.19 31.86 -22.60
N PRO A 812 -17.86 32.82 -21.92
CA PRO A 812 -17.59 33.11 -20.51
C PRO A 812 -17.72 31.91 -19.55
N LYS A 813 -18.68 30.99 -19.80
CA LYS A 813 -18.89 29.80 -18.97
C LYS A 813 -17.73 28.81 -19.08
N ILE A 814 -17.22 28.62 -20.29
CA ILE A 814 -16.09 27.74 -20.58
C ILE A 814 -14.81 28.40 -20.10
N LEU A 815 -14.59 29.67 -20.47
CA LEU A 815 -13.39 30.42 -20.14
C LEU A 815 -13.12 30.48 -18.63
N ARG A 816 -14.13 30.74 -17.78
CA ARG A 816 -13.98 30.80 -16.33
C ARG A 816 -13.38 29.52 -15.77
N LYS A 817 -13.79 28.32 -16.24
CA LYS A 817 -13.28 27.02 -15.74
C LYS A 817 -11.89 26.72 -16.28
N ILE A 818 -11.59 27.13 -17.53
CA ILE A 818 -10.25 26.92 -18.10
C ILE A 818 -9.25 27.89 -17.46
N GLN A 819 -9.68 29.10 -17.15
CA GLN A 819 -8.85 30.11 -16.50
C GLN A 819 -8.34 29.67 -15.13
N THR A 820 -9.13 28.93 -14.35
CA THR A 820 -8.66 28.38 -13.08
C THR A 820 -7.57 27.33 -13.25
N LEU A 821 -7.57 26.56 -14.34
CA LEU A 821 -6.47 25.64 -14.67
C LEU A 821 -5.18 26.40 -15.00
N LEU A 822 -5.30 27.51 -15.72
CA LEU A 822 -4.17 28.39 -16.02
C LEU A 822 -3.60 29.00 -14.72
N GLU A 823 -4.47 29.50 -13.83
CA GLU A 823 -4.08 30.13 -12.57
C GLU A 823 -3.31 29.20 -11.62
N VAL A 824 -3.56 27.89 -11.66
CA VAL A 824 -2.81 26.91 -10.88
C VAL A 824 -1.53 26.42 -11.59
N GLY A 825 -1.13 27.04 -12.72
CA GLY A 825 0.10 26.70 -13.44
C GLY A 825 0.02 25.40 -14.24
N LEU A 826 -1.17 25.09 -14.82
CA LEU A 826 -1.40 23.94 -15.70
C LEU A 826 -1.64 24.36 -17.17
N ASP A 827 -0.98 25.42 -17.62
CA ASP A 827 -1.06 25.96 -18.97
C ASP A 827 -0.70 24.97 -20.07
N TYR A 828 0.23 24.08 -19.79
CA TYR A 828 0.85 23.13 -20.71
C TYR A 828 0.07 21.81 -20.89
N ILE A 829 -0.80 21.41 -19.95
CA ILE A 829 -1.55 20.14 -20.09
C ILE A 829 -2.67 20.28 -21.12
N SER A 830 -2.99 19.18 -21.82
CA SER A 830 -4.13 19.14 -22.74
C SER A 830 -5.44 18.95 -21.99
N LEU A 831 -6.53 19.57 -22.44
CA LEU A 831 -7.87 19.42 -21.85
C LEU A 831 -8.31 17.94 -21.79
N GLY A 832 -7.97 17.15 -22.79
CA GLY A 832 -8.29 15.74 -22.92
C GLY A 832 -7.19 14.78 -22.44
N GLN A 833 -6.13 15.25 -21.80
CA GLN A 833 -5.05 14.40 -21.30
C GLN A 833 -5.60 13.33 -20.37
N HIS A 834 -5.17 12.09 -20.55
CA HIS A 834 -5.65 10.96 -19.74
C HIS A 834 -5.26 11.14 -18.28
N ALA A 835 -6.19 10.90 -17.36
CA ALA A 835 -5.94 10.99 -15.91
C ALA A 835 -4.79 10.11 -15.44
N THR A 836 -4.57 8.98 -16.12
CA THR A 836 -3.49 8.01 -15.81
C THR A 836 -2.10 8.48 -16.20
N THR A 837 -2.00 9.52 -17.04
CA THR A 837 -0.71 10.11 -17.48
C THR A 837 -0.34 11.37 -16.70
N LEU A 838 -1.24 11.89 -15.88
CA LEU A 838 -0.96 13.03 -15.00
C LEU A 838 -0.08 12.59 -13.83
N SER A 839 0.88 13.43 -13.46
CA SER A 839 1.61 13.30 -12.21
C SER A 839 0.69 13.56 -11.00
N GLY A 840 1.09 13.10 -9.80
CA GLY A 840 0.33 13.35 -8.58
C GLY A 840 0.08 14.84 -8.32
N GLY A 841 1.11 15.67 -8.53
CA GLY A 841 0.99 17.13 -8.37
C GLY A 841 0.09 17.81 -9.43
N GLU A 842 0.11 17.33 -10.69
CA GLU A 842 -0.82 17.81 -11.72
C GLU A 842 -2.26 17.43 -11.39
N ALA A 843 -2.52 16.19 -10.98
CA ALA A 843 -3.84 15.74 -10.55
C ALA A 843 -4.37 16.57 -9.38
N GLN A 844 -3.52 16.87 -8.40
CA GLN A 844 -3.85 17.70 -7.25
C GLN A 844 -4.20 19.14 -7.69
N ARG A 845 -3.43 19.74 -8.59
CA ARG A 845 -3.71 21.08 -9.12
C ARG A 845 -5.00 21.14 -9.93
N VAL A 846 -5.34 20.08 -10.70
CA VAL A 846 -6.66 19.99 -11.37
C VAL A 846 -7.81 19.95 -10.36
N LYS A 847 -7.65 19.23 -9.24
CA LYS A 847 -8.64 19.22 -8.16
C LYS A 847 -8.81 20.62 -7.55
N LEU A 848 -7.68 21.27 -7.25
CA LEU A 848 -7.67 22.66 -6.72
C LEU A 848 -8.35 23.63 -7.69
N ALA A 849 -8.02 23.59 -8.99
CA ALA A 849 -8.66 24.43 -10.01
C ALA A 849 -10.18 24.22 -10.07
N THR A 850 -10.62 22.98 -9.92
CA THR A 850 -12.05 22.64 -9.89
C THR A 850 -12.76 23.32 -8.74
N GLU A 851 -12.17 23.30 -7.54
CA GLU A 851 -12.75 23.96 -6.38
C GLU A 851 -12.72 25.48 -6.49
N LEU A 852 -11.64 26.07 -7.03
CA LEU A 852 -11.54 27.51 -7.31
C LEU A 852 -12.61 28.00 -8.30
N SER A 853 -13.04 27.14 -9.23
CA SER A 853 -14.08 27.49 -10.22
C SER A 853 -15.49 27.60 -9.63
N LYS A 854 -15.70 27.01 -8.42
CA LYS A 854 -16.99 27.02 -7.71
C LYS A 854 -17.22 28.34 -6.97
N ARG A 855 -18.50 28.60 -6.60
CA ARG A 855 -18.83 29.74 -5.76
C ARG A 855 -18.27 29.55 -4.35
N ASP A 856 -17.52 30.54 -3.88
CA ASP A 856 -16.88 30.54 -2.58
C ASP A 856 -17.84 31.11 -1.51
N THR A 857 -17.83 30.54 -0.30
CA THR A 857 -18.61 30.98 0.86
C THR A 857 -17.77 31.77 1.87
N GLY A 858 -16.44 31.71 1.78
CA GLY A 858 -15.52 32.29 2.74
C GLY A 858 -15.40 31.56 4.06
N LYS A 859 -16.00 30.33 4.19
CA LYS A 859 -15.96 29.47 5.38
C LYS A 859 -15.61 28.03 5.05
N THR A 860 -14.96 27.80 3.91
CA THR A 860 -14.52 26.48 3.48
C THR A 860 -13.21 26.11 4.18
N PHE A 861 -13.13 24.86 4.65
CA PHE A 861 -11.92 24.28 5.22
C PHE A 861 -11.22 23.40 4.18
N TYR A 862 -10.08 23.83 3.67
CA TYR A 862 -9.26 23.09 2.70
C TYR A 862 -8.18 22.32 3.41
N ILE A 863 -8.00 21.04 3.04
CA ILE A 863 -6.90 20.19 3.48
C ILE A 863 -6.09 19.81 2.24
N LEU A 864 -4.81 20.19 2.20
CA LEU A 864 -3.89 19.85 1.12
C LEU A 864 -2.76 18.98 1.65
N ASP A 865 -2.47 17.88 0.97
CA ASP A 865 -1.40 16.96 1.32
C ASP A 865 -0.23 17.11 0.36
N GLU A 866 0.88 17.65 0.88
CA GLU A 866 2.14 17.87 0.17
C GLU A 866 1.96 18.52 -1.23
N PRO A 867 1.29 19.69 -1.32
CA PRO A 867 0.93 20.27 -2.61
C PRO A 867 2.12 20.78 -3.44
N THR A 868 3.33 20.82 -2.88
CA THR A 868 4.55 21.22 -3.61
C THR A 868 5.28 20.06 -4.28
N THR A 869 4.73 18.85 -4.16
CA THR A 869 5.31 17.64 -4.76
C THR A 869 5.51 17.81 -6.27
N GLY A 870 6.74 17.57 -6.75
CA GLY A 870 7.09 17.68 -8.18
C GLY A 870 7.06 19.11 -8.75
N LEU A 871 7.08 20.14 -7.89
CA LEU A 871 7.04 21.53 -8.31
C LEU A 871 8.42 22.18 -8.28
N HIS A 872 8.75 22.90 -9.34
CA HIS A 872 9.86 23.80 -9.37
C HIS A 872 9.58 25.07 -8.51
N PHE A 873 10.60 25.78 -8.04
CA PHE A 873 10.47 27.01 -7.22
C PHE A 873 9.47 28.02 -7.77
N GLN A 874 9.45 28.23 -9.09
CA GLN A 874 8.50 29.13 -9.74
C GLN A 874 7.05 28.63 -9.62
N ASP A 875 6.82 27.34 -9.77
CA ASP A 875 5.49 26.73 -9.62
C ASP A 875 5.00 26.81 -8.17
N ILE A 876 5.93 26.67 -7.19
CA ILE A 876 5.65 26.84 -5.77
C ILE A 876 5.21 28.28 -5.48
N ALA A 877 5.87 29.28 -6.08
CA ALA A 877 5.47 30.69 -5.93
C ALA A 877 4.04 30.92 -6.43
N HIS A 878 3.68 30.38 -7.61
CA HIS A 878 2.33 30.48 -8.15
C HIS A 878 1.29 29.75 -7.26
N LEU A 879 1.62 28.57 -6.76
CA LEU A 879 0.76 27.82 -5.84
C LEU A 879 0.50 28.60 -4.55
N LEU A 880 1.54 29.19 -3.96
CA LEU A 880 1.41 30.01 -2.76
C LEU A 880 0.50 31.22 -2.99
N ASP A 881 0.62 31.90 -4.13
CA ASP A 881 -0.27 33.03 -4.50
C ASP A 881 -1.74 32.59 -4.54
N VAL A 882 -2.01 31.38 -5.06
CA VAL A 882 -3.37 30.80 -5.10
C VAL A 882 -3.87 30.50 -3.68
N LEU A 883 -3.04 29.87 -2.83
CA LEU A 883 -3.40 29.53 -1.45
C LEU A 883 -3.64 30.80 -0.61
N GLN A 884 -2.81 31.85 -0.79
CA GLN A 884 -2.98 33.14 -0.12
C GLN A 884 -4.32 33.81 -0.52
N LYS A 885 -4.66 33.77 -1.82
CA LYS A 885 -5.95 34.28 -2.33
C LYS A 885 -7.16 33.56 -1.73
N LEU A 886 -7.06 32.24 -1.50
CA LEU A 886 -8.11 31.47 -0.83
C LEU A 886 -8.31 31.94 0.61
N VAL A 887 -7.21 32.13 1.35
CA VAL A 887 -7.25 32.60 2.74
C VAL A 887 -7.77 34.04 2.81
N ASP A 888 -7.35 34.92 1.89
CA ASP A 888 -7.81 36.33 1.81
C ASP A 888 -9.33 36.44 1.61
N LYS A 889 -9.97 35.41 1.04
CA LYS A 889 -11.43 35.32 0.93
C LYS A 889 -12.13 34.83 2.21
N GLY A 890 -11.39 34.59 3.28
CA GLY A 890 -11.89 34.11 4.58
C GLY A 890 -11.83 32.63 4.82
N ASN A 891 -11.40 31.81 3.85
CA ASN A 891 -11.29 30.37 3.99
C ASN A 891 -10.13 29.96 4.90
N THR A 892 -10.21 28.76 5.46
CA THR A 892 -9.10 28.16 6.20
C THR A 892 -8.39 27.14 5.32
N VAL A 893 -7.08 27.27 5.21
CA VAL A 893 -6.25 26.36 4.42
C VAL A 893 -5.27 25.66 5.34
N LEU A 894 -5.43 24.35 5.46
CA LEU A 894 -4.52 23.45 6.19
C LEU A 894 -3.64 22.71 5.19
N VAL A 895 -2.34 22.84 5.31
CA VAL A 895 -1.36 22.20 4.41
C VAL A 895 -0.46 21.28 5.22
N ILE A 896 -0.33 20.02 4.81
CA ILE A 896 0.73 19.15 5.31
C ILE A 896 1.92 19.34 4.40
N GLU A 897 3.07 19.80 4.95
CA GLU A 897 4.20 20.16 4.12
C GLU A 897 5.57 19.98 4.78
N HIS A 898 6.56 19.79 3.92
CA HIS A 898 7.99 19.72 4.25
C HIS A 898 8.82 20.81 3.58
N ASN A 899 8.27 21.45 2.56
CA ASN A 899 8.93 22.52 1.81
C ASN A 899 9.05 23.78 2.67
N MET A 900 10.29 24.29 2.84
CA MET A 900 10.58 25.44 3.71
C MET A 900 9.96 26.74 3.20
N ASP A 901 9.78 26.91 1.88
CA ASP A 901 9.15 28.08 1.30
C ASP A 901 7.67 28.18 1.68
N VAL A 902 6.96 27.06 1.73
CA VAL A 902 5.55 27.00 2.18
C VAL A 902 5.47 27.21 3.69
N ILE A 903 6.35 26.53 4.44
CA ILE A 903 6.38 26.61 5.90
C ILE A 903 6.62 28.06 6.35
N LYS A 904 7.62 28.76 5.78
CA LYS A 904 7.90 30.17 6.11
C LYS A 904 6.81 31.14 5.65
N SER A 905 6.00 30.75 4.64
CA SER A 905 4.89 31.56 4.11
C SER A 905 3.57 31.35 4.85
N SER A 906 3.49 30.39 5.77
CA SER A 906 2.28 30.10 6.55
C SER A 906 2.05 31.12 7.68
N ASP A 907 0.80 31.27 8.12
CA ASP A 907 0.43 32.11 9.25
C ASP A 907 0.63 31.39 10.59
N TYR A 908 0.41 30.08 10.60
CA TYR A 908 0.50 29.24 11.79
C TYR A 908 1.10 27.87 11.46
N ILE A 909 1.94 27.36 12.34
CA ILE A 909 2.60 26.06 12.19
C ILE A 909 2.25 25.16 13.37
N VAL A 910 2.07 23.87 13.09
CA VAL A 910 2.02 22.81 14.10
C VAL A 910 3.04 21.74 13.72
N ASP A 911 4.09 21.61 14.51
CA ASP A 911 5.20 20.70 14.27
C ASP A 911 5.07 19.43 15.12
N LEU A 912 4.97 18.27 14.45
CA LEU A 912 4.85 16.96 15.09
C LEU A 912 6.21 16.27 15.18
N GLY A 913 6.44 15.58 16.30
CA GLY A 913 7.68 14.86 16.54
C GLY A 913 7.75 14.23 17.93
N PRO A 914 8.93 14.19 18.53
CA PRO A 914 10.22 14.67 18.01
C PRO A 914 10.82 13.79 16.91
N GLU A 915 10.48 12.47 16.88
CA GLU A 915 10.96 11.45 15.97
C GLU A 915 9.79 10.78 15.22
N GLY A 916 10.09 9.83 14.34
CA GLY A 916 9.11 8.97 13.71
C GLY A 916 8.68 7.77 14.57
N GLY A 917 7.57 7.12 14.17
CA GLY A 917 7.08 5.89 14.79
C GLY A 917 6.72 6.03 16.27
N ALA A 918 7.10 5.04 17.09
CA ALA A 918 6.76 5.00 18.51
C ALA A 918 7.32 6.17 19.34
N LYS A 919 8.39 6.81 18.87
CA LYS A 919 8.99 7.98 19.53
C LYS A 919 8.35 9.30 19.10
N GLY A 920 7.53 9.31 18.06
CA GLY A 920 6.77 10.44 17.56
C GLY A 920 5.44 10.65 18.28
N GLY A 921 4.48 11.23 17.58
CA GLY A 921 3.08 11.37 17.99
C GLY A 921 2.81 12.44 19.02
N LYS A 922 3.64 13.49 19.10
CA LYS A 922 3.44 14.66 19.96
C LYS A 922 3.59 15.96 19.18
N ILE A 923 2.91 17.01 19.60
CA ILE A 923 3.20 18.36 19.12
C ILE A 923 4.45 18.86 19.85
N VAL A 924 5.50 19.17 19.10
CA VAL A 924 6.79 19.66 19.62
C VAL A 924 6.82 21.18 19.65
N ALA A 925 6.25 21.81 18.64
CA ALA A 925 6.16 23.26 18.54
C ALA A 925 4.86 23.67 17.84
N LYS A 926 4.33 24.82 18.20
CA LYS A 926 3.17 25.46 17.54
C LYS A 926 3.27 26.98 17.66
N GLY A 927 2.78 27.68 16.68
CA GLY A 927 2.80 29.16 16.68
C GLY A 927 3.11 29.71 15.29
N THR A 928 3.51 30.97 15.21
CA THR A 928 4.00 31.59 13.98
C THR A 928 5.35 30.97 13.54
N PRO A 929 5.74 31.07 12.26
CA PRO A 929 7.04 30.59 11.79
C PRO A 929 8.22 31.11 12.67
N GLU A 930 8.17 32.36 13.09
CA GLU A 930 9.19 32.98 13.92
C GLU A 930 9.25 32.41 15.34
N GLU A 931 8.10 31.98 15.88
CA GLU A 931 8.02 31.31 17.20
C GLU A 931 8.56 29.89 17.13
N VAL A 932 8.21 29.16 16.09
CA VAL A 932 8.66 27.77 15.89
C VAL A 932 10.16 27.73 15.61
N ALA A 933 10.72 28.69 14.85
CA ALA A 933 12.14 28.81 14.57
C ALA A 933 13.00 28.95 15.84
N LYS A 934 12.45 29.54 16.88
CA LYS A 934 13.13 29.71 18.19
C LYS A 934 13.09 28.48 19.07
N ASN A 935 12.29 27.46 18.73
CA ASN A 935 12.16 26.26 19.56
C ASN A 935 13.28 25.24 19.27
N PRO A 936 14.23 25.01 20.21
CA PRO A 936 15.37 24.11 19.99
C PRO A 936 14.98 22.64 19.88
N ALA A 937 13.79 22.25 20.34
CA ALA A 937 13.30 20.88 20.26
C ALA A 937 12.72 20.53 18.88
N SER A 938 12.38 21.56 18.07
CA SER A 938 11.81 21.39 16.75
C SER A 938 12.92 21.23 15.70
N PHE A 939 12.92 20.09 14.99
CA PHE A 939 13.81 19.93 13.83
C PHE A 939 13.42 20.90 12.71
N THR A 940 12.13 21.02 12.41
CA THR A 940 11.62 22.01 11.45
C THR A 940 12.06 23.43 11.84
N GLY A 941 11.98 23.78 13.12
CA GLY A 941 12.41 25.09 13.64
C GLY A 941 13.89 25.38 13.39
N LYS A 942 14.76 24.39 13.48
CA LYS A 942 16.20 24.56 13.20
C LYS A 942 16.47 24.93 11.73
N PHE A 943 15.84 24.23 10.79
CA PHE A 943 15.96 24.54 9.35
C PHE A 943 15.28 25.86 9.00
N LEU A 944 14.11 26.11 9.58
CA LEU A 944 13.37 27.36 9.37
C LEU A 944 14.15 28.59 9.84
N ASN A 945 14.89 28.49 10.94
CA ASN A 945 15.71 29.58 11.44
C ASN A 945 16.82 29.99 10.45
N ALA A 946 17.39 29.03 9.73
CA ALA A 946 18.37 29.29 8.68
C ALA A 946 17.75 29.98 7.44
N GLU A 947 16.48 29.76 7.15
CA GLU A 947 15.76 30.34 6.00
C GLU A 947 15.10 31.69 6.30
N LEU A 948 14.82 32.00 7.59
CA LEU A 948 14.25 33.29 8.02
C LEU A 948 15.30 34.33 8.32
N GLY A 949 16.52 33.92 8.63
CA GLY A 949 17.67 34.81 8.99
C GLY A 949 18.32 35.41 7.83
#